data_d05cbf5688d1370f74d01c9cd7a5e987
#
_entry.id   d05cbf5688d1370f74d01c9cd7a5e987
#
_cell.length_a   1.000
_cell.length_b   1.000
_cell.length_c   1.000
_cell.angle_alpha   90.00
_cell.angle_beta   90.00
_cell.angle_gamma   90.00
#
_symmetry.space_group_name_H-M   'P 1'
#
loop_
_entity.id
_entity.type
_entity.pdbx_description
1 polymer ?
#
loop_
_entity_poly.entity_id
_entity_poly.type
_entity_poly.pdbx_seq_one_letter_code
_entity_poly.pdbx_strand_id
1 'polypeptide(L)'
;MKKIYLILLLIGQCVAAQNKTEKDTTKSQELENVFITANRTATLRKETPVAISKITAKTINETKATAVYEIINKTPGVLMVNLGNEQHMMSIRQPMTTNAYYLYLEDGLPIRPMGIFNHNALLEINQFNLQSIEVVKGPVSSLYGPEAVGGTINLISLKPPVDPEFKFGVQADNYGYRRFQAAGGATIGKVGFHIAGISSLQENGWMTYSDYNKDNLNARIDYNISPSTRLISNTMYGKYYSDMSGTVNEDSFNNRTYKSTSNFTYRKSDALRTRLTLEHDWNSNSSSYITGYLRDNKLGQNPSYGIRWSPTLNPTTAKGEVNSNNFKSYGAIGQHTQKFDFLNTKLVAGALYDYSQVTYWSYVIDLKANLNPGEVGKQTVNSYEIIAQHPDSKLADYSADIYNAAGYAQISFNPIEKLIITVGGRYDNMKVNYNNALDNSTGSKLYDKVTFKAGANYNPVDFAGFYGNYSQGFAPPGITSIFRTKPGTGGTTGVPADFYYNLEPATFNNYEVGGWLSFFQNKLNFDYALYYMEGKNELLNIKLADNSTDYRSAGETRHKGIEFGASYRPSKQFNIRLGGTYAQHTYIDFKLSDKPSDPVQDLNGKEMPAAPKWSGNSEVSYYPNWLPNLRTSVEWQLVGSYYQDQINTVKYSGYNIFNARVGYQWKKIEVYGNVLNLTDKLYAYNVSRANTTNAQPTYTAAAPRTFVFGIQYNFSLKK
;
A
#
# COMPACT_ATOMS: atom_id res chain seq x y z
N MET A 1 -15.71 -33.66 0.04
CA MET A 1 -14.42 -34.38 -0.03
C MET A 1 -14.19 -35.27 -1.25
N LYS A 2 -15.20 -35.65 -2.04
CA LYS A 2 -14.99 -36.53 -3.25
C LYS A 2 -14.56 -35.80 -4.54
N LYS A 3 -14.54 -34.47 -4.60
CA LYS A 3 -14.17 -33.70 -5.82
C LYS A 3 -12.69 -33.23 -5.84
N ILE A 4 -11.94 -33.39 -4.76
CA ILE A 4 -10.52 -32.98 -4.69
C ILE A 4 -9.58 -34.08 -5.23
N TYR A 5 -10.01 -35.33 -5.23
CA TYR A 5 -9.20 -36.46 -5.73
C TYR A 5 -9.02 -36.49 -7.26
N LEU A 6 -9.89 -35.80 -8.01
CA LEU A 6 -9.79 -35.80 -9.48
C LEU A 6 -8.71 -34.87 -10.01
N ILE A 7 -8.33 -33.84 -9.26
CA ILE A 7 -7.29 -32.87 -9.65
C ILE A 7 -5.89 -33.42 -9.34
N LEU A 8 -5.74 -34.25 -8.31
CA LEU A 8 -4.48 -34.90 -7.96
C LEU A 8 -4.07 -36.02 -8.89
N LEU A 9 -5.02 -36.67 -9.58
CA LEU A 9 -4.76 -37.78 -10.52
C LEU A 9 -4.30 -37.31 -11.91
N LEU A 10 -4.54 -36.07 -12.31
CA LEU A 10 -4.08 -35.50 -13.58
C LEU A 10 -2.60 -35.03 -13.54
N ILE A 11 -2.03 -34.87 -12.37
CA ILE A 11 -0.62 -34.44 -12.17
C ILE A 11 0.34 -35.63 -12.29
N GLY A 12 -0.14 -36.86 -12.16
CA GLY A 12 0.70 -38.06 -12.09
C GLY A 12 1.23 -38.61 -13.44
N GLN A 13 0.78 -38.12 -14.58
CA GLN A 13 1.08 -38.75 -15.88
C GLN A 13 2.06 -38.00 -16.81
N CYS A 14 2.69 -36.91 -16.37
CA CYS A 14 3.63 -36.13 -17.20
C CYS A 14 5.12 -36.35 -16.81
N VAL A 15 5.51 -37.58 -16.50
CA VAL A 15 6.93 -37.89 -16.20
C VAL A 15 7.49 -38.76 -17.31
N ALA A 16 7.99 -38.18 -18.39
CA ALA A 16 9.09 -38.74 -19.22
C ALA A 16 9.49 -37.77 -20.35
N ALA A 17 10.62 -37.12 -20.24
CA ALA A 17 11.64 -36.92 -21.27
C ALA A 17 12.69 -35.86 -20.82
N GLN A 18 13.95 -36.22 -20.89
CA GLN A 18 15.12 -35.44 -20.48
C GLN A 18 15.85 -34.81 -21.66
N ASN A 19 16.50 -33.63 -21.43
CA ASN A 19 17.93 -33.39 -21.69
C ASN A 19 18.42 -32.05 -21.16
N LYS A 20 19.68 -31.97 -20.70
CA LYS A 20 20.33 -30.87 -19.98
C LYS A 20 21.04 -29.86 -20.86
N THR A 21 21.02 -28.59 -20.48
CA THR A 21 22.04 -27.57 -20.83
C THR A 21 22.34 -26.65 -19.64
N GLU A 22 23.61 -26.33 -19.41
CA GLU A 22 24.12 -25.54 -18.27
C GLU A 22 23.70 -24.05 -18.35
N LYS A 23 23.52 -23.43 -17.20
CA LYS A 23 23.08 -22.03 -17.03
C LYS A 23 24.21 -21.08 -16.66
N ASP A 24 24.28 -19.96 -17.39
CA ASP A 24 25.14 -18.80 -17.15
C ASP A 24 24.59 -17.95 -15.99
N THR A 25 25.40 -17.79 -14.93
CA THR A 25 25.04 -17.09 -13.68
C THR A 25 25.14 -15.56 -13.77
N THR A 26 25.69 -14.99 -14.83
CA THR A 26 25.84 -13.54 -15.02
C THR A 26 24.53 -12.86 -15.37
N LYS A 27 23.60 -13.53 -16.04
CA LYS A 27 22.27 -12.99 -16.40
C LYS A 27 21.33 -12.70 -15.23
N SER A 28 21.54 -13.32 -14.07
CA SER A 28 20.65 -13.10 -12.91
C SER A 28 20.87 -11.75 -12.21
N GLN A 29 22.07 -11.18 -12.26
CA GLN A 29 22.39 -9.88 -11.65
C GLN A 29 21.90 -8.69 -12.47
N GLU A 30 21.89 -8.79 -13.79
CA GLU A 30 21.35 -7.73 -14.66
C GLU A 30 19.83 -7.58 -14.49
N LEU A 31 19.09 -8.68 -14.27
CA LEU A 31 17.64 -8.67 -14.05
C LEU A 31 17.24 -8.03 -12.71
N GLU A 32 18.12 -7.99 -11.71
CA GLU A 32 17.85 -7.32 -10.42
C GLU A 32 17.77 -5.79 -10.56
N ASN A 33 18.41 -5.21 -11.56
CA ASN A 33 18.47 -3.77 -11.80
C ASN A 33 17.44 -3.26 -12.82
N VAL A 34 16.53 -4.10 -13.29
CA VAL A 34 15.44 -3.72 -14.20
C VAL A 34 14.18 -3.39 -13.42
N PHE A 35 13.61 -2.24 -13.69
CA PHE A 35 12.39 -1.72 -13.09
C PHE A 35 11.34 -1.49 -14.19
N ILE A 36 10.08 -1.74 -13.89
CA ILE A 36 8.96 -1.54 -14.82
C ILE A 36 8.15 -0.32 -14.43
N THR A 37 7.93 -0.12 -13.13
CA THR A 37 6.99 0.86 -12.59
C THR A 37 7.36 2.31 -12.91
N ALA A 38 8.64 2.66 -12.87
CA ALA A 38 9.05 4.05 -13.06
C ALA A 38 8.69 4.65 -14.43
N ASN A 39 8.66 3.82 -15.48
CA ASN A 39 8.47 4.26 -16.87
C ASN A 39 7.43 3.44 -17.65
N ARG A 40 6.62 2.61 -16.94
CA ARG A 40 5.68 1.65 -17.55
C ARG A 40 6.30 0.71 -18.59
N THR A 41 7.60 0.63 -18.63
CA THR A 41 8.38 -0.29 -19.49
C THR A 41 9.62 -0.74 -18.74
N ALA A 42 10.16 -1.90 -19.11
CA ALA A 42 11.44 -2.35 -18.56
C ALA A 42 12.56 -1.33 -18.83
N THR A 43 13.15 -0.83 -17.75
CA THR A 43 14.20 0.20 -17.76
C THR A 43 15.28 -0.13 -16.74
N LEU A 44 16.52 0.18 -17.06
CA LEU A 44 17.63 0.02 -16.10
C LEU A 44 17.62 1.15 -15.05
N ARG A 45 18.22 0.91 -13.88
CA ARG A 45 18.36 1.93 -12.83
C ARG A 45 19.00 3.20 -13.35
N LYS A 46 20.05 3.08 -14.15
CA LYS A 46 20.80 4.19 -14.76
C LYS A 46 20.00 5.04 -15.76
N GLU A 47 18.84 4.54 -16.21
CA GLU A 47 17.94 5.22 -17.15
C GLU A 47 16.73 5.87 -16.46
N THR A 48 16.65 5.76 -15.13
CA THR A 48 15.46 6.12 -14.38
C THR A 48 15.72 7.33 -13.48
N PRO A 49 15.26 8.55 -13.85
CA PRO A 49 15.51 9.77 -13.07
C PRO A 49 14.53 9.94 -11.92
N VAL A 50 14.42 8.95 -11.03
CA VAL A 50 13.52 8.98 -9.88
C VAL A 50 14.01 8.01 -8.81
N ALA A 51 13.71 8.30 -7.55
CA ALA A 51 13.97 7.36 -6.46
C ALA A 51 13.06 6.14 -6.60
N ILE A 52 13.64 4.99 -6.89
CA ILE A 52 12.94 3.72 -7.00
C ILE A 52 13.68 2.63 -6.25
N SER A 53 12.93 1.72 -5.64
CA SER A 53 13.46 0.55 -4.95
C SER A 53 12.74 -0.71 -5.39
N LYS A 54 13.46 -1.84 -5.40
CA LYS A 54 12.90 -3.16 -5.73
C LYS A 54 13.20 -4.15 -4.62
N ILE A 55 12.16 -4.78 -4.12
CA ILE A 55 12.27 -5.92 -3.21
C ILE A 55 12.23 -7.17 -4.07
N THR A 56 13.30 -7.93 -4.07
CA THR A 56 13.46 -9.10 -4.94
C THR A 56 12.72 -10.32 -4.40
N ALA A 57 12.46 -11.31 -5.26
CA ALA A 57 11.91 -12.60 -4.85
C ALA A 57 12.74 -13.27 -3.76
N LYS A 58 14.07 -13.12 -3.80
CA LYS A 58 14.96 -13.62 -2.74
C LYS A 58 14.63 -13.00 -1.40
N THR A 59 14.55 -11.66 -1.32
CA THR A 59 14.22 -10.95 -0.08
C THR A 59 12.84 -11.35 0.44
N ILE A 60 11.83 -11.45 -0.44
CA ILE A 60 10.48 -11.89 -0.07
C ILE A 60 10.50 -13.28 0.54
N ASN A 61 11.15 -14.24 -0.17
CA ASN A 61 11.22 -15.63 0.26
C ASN A 61 12.03 -15.82 1.56
N GLU A 62 13.11 -15.05 1.76
CA GLU A 62 13.95 -15.16 2.95
C GLU A 62 13.37 -14.48 4.18
N THR A 63 12.50 -13.46 3.99
CA THR A 63 11.81 -12.78 5.11
C THR A 63 10.81 -13.70 5.80
N LYS A 64 10.15 -14.61 5.05
CA LYS A 64 9.10 -15.49 5.60
C LYS A 64 8.07 -14.71 6.42
N ALA A 65 7.66 -13.56 5.89
CA ALA A 65 6.81 -12.61 6.57
C ALA A 65 5.44 -13.19 6.92
N THR A 66 4.88 -12.81 8.04
CA THR A 66 3.49 -13.09 8.40
C THR A 66 2.53 -12.16 7.66
N ALA A 67 2.93 -10.92 7.46
CA ALA A 67 2.16 -9.89 6.77
C ALA A 67 3.03 -9.03 5.83
N VAL A 68 2.40 -8.42 4.83
CA VAL A 68 3.06 -7.66 3.75
C VAL A 68 3.92 -6.50 4.27
N TYR A 69 3.54 -5.86 5.41
CA TYR A 69 4.30 -4.74 5.96
C TYR A 69 5.74 -5.09 6.33
N GLU A 70 6.00 -6.32 6.77
CA GLU A 70 7.37 -6.79 7.09
C GLU A 70 8.28 -6.80 5.85
N ILE A 71 7.68 -6.97 4.67
CA ILE A 71 8.41 -6.96 3.40
C ILE A 71 8.61 -5.52 2.92
N ILE A 72 7.54 -4.73 2.88
CA ILE A 72 7.54 -3.37 2.33
C ILE A 72 8.44 -2.45 3.16
N ASN A 73 8.47 -2.60 4.48
CA ASN A 73 9.33 -1.80 5.38
C ASN A 73 10.83 -2.05 5.20
N LYS A 74 11.23 -3.02 4.38
CA LYS A 74 12.63 -3.18 3.96
C LYS A 74 13.07 -2.17 2.89
N THR A 75 12.13 -1.36 2.39
CA THR A 75 12.41 -0.30 1.41
C THR A 75 12.84 0.99 2.12
N PRO A 76 14.01 1.56 1.81
CA PRO A 76 14.41 2.87 2.35
C PRO A 76 13.37 3.95 2.07
N GLY A 77 13.03 4.77 3.07
CA GLY A 77 12.06 5.85 2.94
C GLY A 77 10.60 5.43 2.91
N VAL A 78 10.30 4.18 3.24
CA VAL A 78 8.94 3.64 3.31
C VAL A 78 8.66 3.14 4.72
N LEU A 79 7.53 3.55 5.28
CA LEU A 79 7.01 3.03 6.54
C LEU A 79 5.54 2.64 6.36
N MET A 80 5.28 1.35 6.27
CA MET A 80 3.96 0.77 6.32
C MET A 80 3.63 0.43 7.77
N VAL A 81 2.62 1.09 8.32
CA VAL A 81 2.20 0.97 9.72
C VAL A 81 1.15 -0.13 9.83
N ASN A 82 1.38 -1.11 10.68
CA ASN A 82 0.41 -2.15 10.95
C ASN A 82 -0.66 -1.66 11.93
N LEU A 83 -1.92 -1.65 11.50
CA LEU A 83 -3.08 -1.29 12.33
C LEU A 83 -3.76 -2.52 12.96
N GLY A 84 -3.14 -3.68 12.84
CA GLY A 84 -3.69 -4.98 13.23
C GLY A 84 -4.21 -5.77 12.02
N ASN A 85 -3.90 -7.08 12.00
CA ASN A 85 -4.43 -8.03 11.01
C ASN A 85 -4.30 -7.56 9.55
N GLU A 86 -3.11 -7.14 9.15
CA GLU A 86 -2.77 -6.62 7.83
C GLU A 86 -3.43 -5.28 7.44
N GLN A 87 -4.30 -4.70 8.26
CA GLN A 87 -4.77 -3.32 8.04
C GLN A 87 -3.61 -2.35 8.21
N HIS A 88 -3.58 -1.26 7.43
CA HIS A 88 -2.38 -0.43 7.40
C HIS A 88 -2.63 1.05 7.08
N MET A 89 -1.70 1.89 7.53
CA MET A 89 -1.42 3.21 6.99
C MET A 89 -0.08 3.17 6.25
N MET A 90 0.21 4.22 5.49
CA MET A 90 1.46 4.33 4.75
C MET A 90 2.12 5.69 5.00
N SER A 91 3.45 5.71 4.96
CA SER A 91 4.27 6.91 4.93
C SER A 91 5.37 6.74 3.87
N ILE A 92 5.29 7.51 2.81
CA ILE A 92 6.34 7.72 1.80
C ILE A 92 6.30 9.20 1.48
N ARG A 93 7.31 9.98 1.90
CA ARG A 93 7.39 11.44 1.73
C ARG A 93 6.18 12.23 2.24
N GLN A 94 5.37 11.59 3.07
CA GLN A 94 4.19 12.12 3.73
C GLN A 94 4.17 11.60 5.18
N PRO A 95 3.45 12.23 6.11
CA PRO A 95 3.14 11.62 7.42
C PRO A 95 2.48 10.25 7.26
N MET A 96 2.49 9.44 8.31
CA MET A 96 1.70 8.21 8.37
C MET A 96 0.22 8.57 8.22
N THR A 97 -0.42 8.14 7.13
CA THR A 97 -1.78 8.53 6.80
C THR A 97 -2.57 7.43 6.12
N THR A 98 -3.88 7.54 6.20
CA THR A 98 -4.87 6.77 5.43
C THR A 98 -5.41 7.56 4.23
N ASN A 99 -4.92 8.78 3.98
CA ASN A 99 -5.34 9.60 2.84
C ASN A 99 -4.97 8.92 1.51
N ALA A 100 -5.69 9.27 0.46
CA ALA A 100 -5.51 8.74 -0.89
C ALA A 100 -4.28 9.36 -1.60
N TYR A 101 -3.09 9.23 -0.98
CA TYR A 101 -1.82 9.73 -1.49
C TYR A 101 -0.87 8.64 -1.99
N TYR A 102 -1.29 7.39 -1.93
CA TYR A 102 -0.50 6.24 -2.36
C TYR A 102 -1.27 5.39 -3.34
N LEU A 103 -0.65 5.10 -4.47
CA LEU A 103 -1.26 4.24 -5.47
C LEU A 103 -0.72 2.81 -5.35
N TYR A 104 -1.62 1.87 -5.10
CA TYR A 104 -1.30 0.45 -5.03
C TYR A 104 -1.66 -0.24 -6.35
N LEU A 105 -0.67 -0.89 -6.94
CA LEU A 105 -0.79 -1.57 -8.22
C LEU A 105 -0.54 -3.07 -8.06
N GLU A 106 -1.24 -3.86 -8.86
CA GLU A 106 -0.91 -5.26 -9.13
C GLU A 106 -0.58 -5.40 -10.63
N ASP A 107 0.70 -5.70 -10.93
CA ASP A 107 1.25 -5.74 -12.29
C ASP A 107 0.93 -4.49 -13.14
N GLY A 108 1.06 -3.31 -12.53
CA GLY A 108 0.88 -2.02 -13.20
C GLY A 108 -0.55 -1.50 -13.29
N LEU A 109 -1.56 -2.24 -12.79
CA LEU A 109 -2.95 -1.80 -12.73
C LEU A 109 -3.36 -1.43 -11.30
N PRO A 110 -4.10 -0.32 -11.09
CA PRO A 110 -4.62 0.05 -9.77
C PRO A 110 -5.51 -1.06 -9.18
N ILE A 111 -5.25 -1.41 -7.91
CA ILE A 111 -6.03 -2.41 -7.19
C ILE A 111 -7.47 -1.94 -7.00
N ARG A 112 -7.66 -0.65 -6.73
CA ARG A 112 -8.97 -0.01 -6.54
C ARG A 112 -9.12 1.20 -7.45
N PRO A 113 -10.36 1.61 -7.82
CA PRO A 113 -10.58 2.84 -8.57
C PRO A 113 -10.29 4.07 -7.71
N MET A 114 -10.09 5.22 -8.36
CA MET A 114 -9.92 6.50 -7.68
C MET A 114 -11.15 6.88 -6.84
N GLY A 115 -10.94 7.64 -5.78
CA GLY A 115 -12.02 8.14 -4.91
C GLY A 115 -12.64 7.08 -3.99
N ILE A 116 -12.21 5.84 -4.11
CA ILE A 116 -12.59 4.73 -3.24
C ILE A 116 -11.49 4.52 -2.20
N PHE A 117 -11.91 4.29 -0.99
CA PHE A 117 -11.12 3.92 0.17
C PHE A 117 -9.88 3.07 -0.17
N ASN A 118 -8.76 3.73 -0.56
CA ASN A 118 -7.60 3.06 -1.13
C ASN A 118 -6.64 2.51 -0.06
N HIS A 119 -6.60 3.11 1.13
CA HIS A 119 -5.85 2.51 2.23
C HIS A 119 -6.43 1.12 2.56
N ASN A 120 -5.61 0.24 3.07
CA ASN A 120 -5.92 -1.18 3.27
C ASN A 120 -6.13 -2.01 1.98
N ALA A 121 -5.83 -1.49 0.79
CA ALA A 121 -5.91 -2.30 -0.42
C ALA A 121 -4.96 -3.50 -0.41
N LEU A 122 -3.84 -3.41 0.32
CA LEU A 122 -2.84 -4.48 0.38
C LEU A 122 -3.28 -5.69 1.21
N LEU A 123 -4.35 -5.60 2.01
CA LEU A 123 -4.92 -6.78 2.69
C LEU A 123 -5.45 -7.83 1.70
N GLU A 124 -5.79 -7.41 0.46
CA GLU A 124 -6.28 -8.31 -0.59
C GLU A 124 -5.16 -9.05 -1.35
N ILE A 125 -3.89 -8.81 -1.01
CA ILE A 125 -2.75 -9.36 -1.75
C ILE A 125 -2.34 -10.74 -1.23
N ASN A 126 -2.12 -11.65 -2.17
CA ASN A 126 -1.46 -12.92 -1.91
C ASN A 126 0.06 -12.73 -1.94
N GLN A 127 0.67 -12.59 -0.77
CA GLN A 127 2.12 -12.41 -0.67
C GLN A 127 2.95 -13.60 -1.18
N PHE A 128 2.36 -14.79 -1.27
CA PHE A 128 3.01 -15.99 -1.80
C PHE A 128 3.05 -16.03 -3.35
N ASN A 129 2.26 -15.15 -3.99
CA ASN A 129 2.23 -14.97 -5.44
C ASN A 129 3.15 -13.83 -5.94
N LEU A 130 4.03 -13.29 -5.10
CA LEU A 130 4.87 -12.14 -5.46
C LEU A 130 6.22 -12.56 -6.04
N GLN A 131 6.54 -12.05 -7.22
CA GLN A 131 7.87 -12.12 -7.82
C GLN A 131 8.77 -11.00 -7.31
N SER A 132 8.24 -9.79 -7.20
CA SER A 132 8.95 -8.62 -6.67
C SER A 132 7.95 -7.53 -6.27
N ILE A 133 8.41 -6.57 -5.48
CA ILE A 133 7.67 -5.34 -5.20
C ILE A 133 8.55 -4.18 -5.66
N GLU A 134 8.01 -3.29 -6.48
CA GLU A 134 8.66 -2.06 -6.90
C GLU A 134 7.98 -0.88 -6.23
N VAL A 135 8.78 0.01 -5.62
CA VAL A 135 8.30 1.22 -4.95
C VAL A 135 8.94 2.42 -5.60
N VAL A 136 8.14 3.23 -6.28
CA VAL A 136 8.51 4.56 -6.75
C VAL A 136 8.15 5.56 -5.67
N LYS A 137 9.11 6.38 -5.24
CA LYS A 137 8.94 7.36 -4.18
C LYS A 137 8.73 8.74 -4.78
N GLY A 138 7.73 9.47 -4.24
CA GLY A 138 7.27 10.74 -4.77
C GLY A 138 6.26 10.62 -5.91
N PRO A 139 5.84 11.76 -6.48
CA PRO A 139 4.76 11.81 -7.44
C PRO A 139 5.06 11.12 -8.76
N VAL A 140 4.12 10.31 -9.25
CA VAL A 140 4.14 9.69 -10.58
C VAL A 140 2.79 9.78 -11.30
N SER A 141 1.99 10.79 -10.96
CA SER A 141 0.68 10.99 -11.59
C SER A 141 0.76 11.22 -13.10
N SER A 142 1.87 11.73 -13.60
CA SER A 142 2.12 11.88 -15.04
C SER A 142 2.14 10.55 -15.84
N LEU A 143 2.13 9.41 -15.18
CA LEU A 143 2.01 8.09 -15.81
C LEU A 143 0.81 7.29 -15.29
N TYR A 144 0.55 7.37 -13.98
CA TYR A 144 -0.43 6.51 -13.32
C TYR A 144 -1.73 7.22 -12.96
N GLY A 145 -1.77 8.57 -12.99
CA GLY A 145 -2.96 9.36 -12.71
C GLY A 145 -3.13 9.68 -11.23
N PRO A 146 -4.38 9.81 -10.76
CA PRO A 146 -4.70 10.29 -9.41
C PRO A 146 -4.14 9.39 -8.30
N GLU A 147 -3.98 9.98 -7.10
CA GLU A 147 -3.55 9.32 -5.86
C GLU A 147 -2.08 8.84 -5.83
N ALA A 148 -1.32 9.01 -6.92
CA ALA A 148 0.10 8.70 -6.99
C ALA A 148 0.97 9.88 -6.53
N VAL A 149 0.80 10.33 -5.27
CA VAL A 149 1.40 11.54 -4.69
C VAL A 149 2.65 11.24 -3.88
N GLY A 150 2.53 10.52 -2.78
CA GLY A 150 3.66 10.15 -1.93
C GLY A 150 4.50 9.04 -2.54
N GLY A 151 3.86 8.15 -3.29
CA GLY A 151 4.52 7.06 -4.00
C GLY A 151 3.56 6.07 -4.61
N THR A 152 4.14 5.15 -5.36
CA THR A 152 3.41 4.04 -5.98
C THR A 152 4.08 2.72 -5.61
N ILE A 153 3.29 1.76 -5.15
CA ILE A 153 3.73 0.42 -4.78
C ILE A 153 3.14 -0.56 -5.78
N ASN A 154 3.99 -1.19 -6.58
CA ASN A 154 3.59 -2.16 -7.59
C ASN A 154 4.01 -3.57 -7.17
N LEU A 155 3.02 -4.42 -6.97
CA LEU A 155 3.19 -5.82 -6.61
C LEU A 155 3.20 -6.65 -7.89
N ILE A 156 4.34 -7.22 -8.22
CA ILE A 156 4.54 -7.98 -9.46
C ILE A 156 4.33 -9.45 -9.16
N SER A 157 3.35 -10.05 -9.84
CA SER A 157 2.96 -11.44 -9.65
C SER A 157 3.95 -12.43 -10.29
N LEU A 158 3.97 -13.66 -9.77
CA LEU A 158 4.73 -14.77 -10.35
C LEU A 158 4.22 -15.08 -11.76
N LYS A 159 5.16 -15.40 -12.65
CA LYS A 159 4.89 -15.87 -14.02
C LYS A 159 4.92 -17.39 -14.07
N PRO A 160 4.27 -18.02 -15.07
CA PRO A 160 4.42 -19.44 -15.31
C PRO A 160 5.91 -19.84 -15.42
N PRO A 161 6.37 -20.82 -14.67
CA PRO A 161 7.74 -21.32 -14.79
C PRO A 161 7.92 -22.11 -16.07
N VAL A 162 9.14 -22.17 -16.57
CA VAL A 162 9.49 -22.99 -17.75
C VAL A 162 9.38 -24.46 -17.41
N ASP A 163 10.03 -24.88 -16.34
CA ASP A 163 9.97 -26.25 -15.83
C ASP A 163 8.83 -26.38 -14.80
N PRO A 164 8.20 -27.55 -14.66
CA PRO A 164 7.20 -27.76 -13.62
C PRO A 164 7.75 -27.49 -12.23
N GLU A 165 7.10 -26.58 -11.51
CA GLU A 165 7.45 -26.22 -10.13
C GLU A 165 6.20 -26.30 -9.25
N PHE A 166 6.41 -26.75 -8.02
CA PHE A 166 5.39 -26.77 -6.98
C PHE A 166 6.01 -26.39 -5.65
N LYS A 167 5.31 -25.54 -4.89
CA LYS A 167 5.69 -25.11 -3.55
C LYS A 167 4.50 -25.29 -2.62
N PHE A 168 4.75 -25.84 -1.45
CA PHE A 168 3.76 -25.94 -0.39
C PHE A 168 4.42 -25.52 0.92
N GLY A 169 3.70 -24.79 1.78
CA GLY A 169 4.23 -24.35 3.05
C GLY A 169 3.16 -24.19 4.12
N VAL A 170 3.61 -24.36 5.35
CA VAL A 170 2.84 -24.08 6.56
C VAL A 170 3.63 -23.16 7.46
N GLN A 171 2.95 -22.24 8.13
CA GLN A 171 3.55 -21.30 9.07
C GLN A 171 2.60 -21.11 10.25
N ALA A 172 3.15 -20.99 11.45
CA ALA A 172 2.39 -20.69 12.66
C ALA A 172 3.20 -19.81 13.61
N ASP A 173 2.52 -19.10 14.52
CA ASP A 173 3.15 -18.37 15.60
C ASP A 173 2.61 -18.78 16.99
N ASN A 174 3.16 -18.17 18.05
CA ASN A 174 2.76 -18.42 19.42
C ASN A 174 1.48 -17.64 19.85
N TYR A 175 0.87 -16.88 18.95
CA TYR A 175 -0.36 -16.10 19.18
C TYR A 175 -1.51 -16.54 18.28
N GLY A 176 -1.56 -17.84 17.93
CA GLY A 176 -2.68 -18.44 17.23
C GLY A 176 -2.73 -18.21 15.72
N TYR A 177 -1.75 -17.50 15.16
CA TYR A 177 -1.61 -17.36 13.72
C TYR A 177 -1.21 -18.68 13.06
N ARG A 178 -1.88 -19.01 11.96
CA ARG A 178 -1.60 -20.18 11.12
C ARG A 178 -1.78 -19.79 9.67
N ARG A 179 -0.88 -20.25 8.79
CA ARG A 179 -0.99 -20.05 7.36
C ARG A 179 -0.66 -21.31 6.58
N PHE A 180 -1.51 -21.63 5.63
CA PHE A 180 -1.29 -22.64 4.60
C PHE A 180 -1.07 -21.92 3.27
N GLN A 181 -0.11 -22.36 2.49
CA GLN A 181 0.19 -21.75 1.21
C GLN A 181 0.65 -22.78 0.20
N ALA A 182 0.19 -22.65 -1.03
CA ALA A 182 0.58 -23.51 -2.13
C ALA A 182 0.69 -22.71 -3.42
N ALA A 183 1.68 -23.03 -4.24
CA ALA A 183 1.80 -22.47 -5.58
C ALA A 183 2.43 -23.49 -6.51
N GLY A 184 2.03 -23.47 -7.76
CA GLY A 184 2.62 -24.33 -8.76
C GLY A 184 2.29 -23.88 -10.18
N GLY A 185 3.10 -24.33 -11.13
CA GLY A 185 2.93 -24.00 -12.52
C GLY A 185 3.88 -24.75 -13.41
N ALA A 186 3.67 -24.60 -14.71
CA ALA A 186 4.50 -25.14 -15.77
C ALA A 186 4.26 -24.41 -17.08
N THR A 187 5.18 -24.58 -18.03
CA THR A 187 4.94 -24.21 -19.43
C THR A 187 4.99 -25.46 -20.29
N ILE A 188 3.89 -25.74 -20.97
CA ILE A 188 3.74 -26.90 -21.86
C ILE A 188 3.47 -26.38 -23.26
N GLY A 189 4.44 -26.54 -24.15
CA GLY A 189 4.35 -25.99 -25.52
C GLY A 189 4.16 -24.47 -25.49
N LYS A 190 3.03 -23.99 -26.00
CA LYS A 190 2.68 -22.58 -26.09
C LYS A 190 1.96 -22.04 -24.85
N VAL A 191 1.57 -22.90 -23.91
CA VAL A 191 0.73 -22.53 -22.77
C VAL A 191 1.55 -22.61 -21.48
N GLY A 192 1.70 -21.49 -20.80
CA GLY A 192 2.19 -21.41 -19.43
C GLY A 192 1.03 -21.22 -18.46
N PHE A 193 1.05 -21.87 -17.31
CA PHE A 193 0.08 -21.65 -16.24
C PHE A 193 0.77 -21.56 -14.88
N HIS A 194 0.18 -20.78 -13.98
CA HIS A 194 0.61 -20.64 -12.59
C HIS A 194 -0.61 -20.43 -11.70
N ILE A 195 -0.69 -21.18 -10.61
CA ILE A 195 -1.73 -21.03 -9.59
C ILE A 195 -1.05 -20.87 -8.24
N ALA A 196 -1.54 -19.93 -7.41
CA ALA A 196 -1.04 -19.71 -6.06
C ALA A 196 -2.20 -19.41 -5.10
N GLY A 197 -2.21 -20.07 -3.95
CA GLY A 197 -3.21 -19.89 -2.92
C GLY A 197 -2.59 -19.70 -1.55
N ILE A 198 -3.22 -18.87 -0.72
CA ILE A 198 -2.96 -18.78 0.73
C ILE A 198 -4.26 -18.86 1.50
N SER A 199 -4.19 -19.47 2.68
CA SER A 199 -5.22 -19.40 3.71
C SER A 199 -4.53 -19.09 5.02
N SER A 200 -4.89 -17.96 5.63
CA SER A 200 -4.34 -17.48 6.90
C SER A 200 -5.45 -17.31 7.91
N LEU A 201 -5.19 -17.72 9.13
CA LEU A 201 -6.11 -17.68 10.25
C LEU A 201 -5.36 -17.21 11.49
N GLN A 202 -5.97 -16.38 12.32
CA GLN A 202 -5.54 -16.09 13.68
C GLN A 202 -6.72 -16.25 14.62
N GLU A 203 -6.52 -16.98 15.69
CA GLU A 203 -7.49 -17.20 16.76
C GLU A 203 -6.84 -16.99 18.11
N ASN A 204 -7.52 -16.26 19.01
CA ASN A 204 -7.03 -15.96 20.35
C ASN A 204 -5.66 -15.27 20.35
N GLY A 205 -5.54 -14.20 19.56
CA GLY A 205 -4.33 -13.40 19.41
C GLY A 205 -3.84 -12.76 20.72
N TRP A 206 -2.68 -12.11 20.66
CA TRP A 206 -2.08 -11.40 21.80
C TRP A 206 -2.93 -10.23 22.33
N MET A 207 -3.80 -9.67 21.49
CA MET A 207 -4.81 -8.68 21.85
C MET A 207 -6.19 -9.33 21.79
N THR A 208 -7.05 -9.06 22.77
CA THR A 208 -8.41 -9.61 22.76
C THR A 208 -9.20 -9.05 21.58
N TYR A 209 -10.06 -9.88 21.00
CA TYR A 209 -10.87 -9.51 19.84
C TYR A 209 -10.01 -9.05 18.66
N SER A 210 -9.09 -9.91 18.26
CA SER A 210 -8.18 -9.69 17.13
C SER A 210 -8.10 -10.89 16.20
N ASP A 211 -9.15 -11.69 16.14
CA ASP A 211 -9.20 -12.84 15.26
C ASP A 211 -9.37 -12.39 13.81
N TYR A 212 -8.77 -13.11 12.88
CA TYR A 212 -8.96 -12.83 11.45
C TYR A 212 -8.79 -14.08 10.60
N ASN A 213 -9.37 -14.05 9.42
CA ASN A 213 -9.09 -14.99 8.36
C ASN A 213 -8.89 -14.29 7.00
N LYS A 214 -8.09 -14.92 6.16
CA LYS A 214 -7.78 -14.43 4.82
C LYS A 214 -7.53 -15.61 3.89
N ASP A 215 -8.30 -15.68 2.83
CA ASP A 215 -8.14 -16.66 1.76
C ASP A 215 -7.92 -15.93 0.43
N ASN A 216 -6.86 -16.27 -0.29
CA ASN A 216 -6.60 -15.72 -1.62
C ASN A 216 -6.22 -16.84 -2.58
N LEU A 217 -6.73 -16.73 -3.79
CA LEU A 217 -6.40 -17.58 -4.94
C LEU A 217 -6.03 -16.72 -6.14
N ASN A 218 -4.87 -16.98 -6.72
CA ASN A 218 -4.43 -16.37 -7.97
C ASN A 218 -4.28 -17.46 -9.03
N ALA A 219 -4.73 -17.18 -10.25
CA ALA A 219 -4.54 -18.02 -11.41
C ALA A 219 -4.05 -17.17 -12.60
N ARG A 220 -2.99 -17.62 -13.25
CA ARG A 220 -2.42 -16.98 -14.43
C ARG A 220 -2.22 -17.98 -15.54
N ILE A 221 -2.57 -17.59 -16.77
CA ILE A 221 -2.36 -18.34 -18.00
C ILE A 221 -1.70 -17.42 -19.02
N ASP A 222 -0.55 -17.82 -19.54
CA ASP A 222 0.17 -17.16 -20.61
C ASP A 222 0.07 -18.05 -21.87
N TYR A 223 -0.51 -17.55 -22.95
CA TYR A 223 -0.61 -18.26 -24.23
C TYR A 223 0.24 -17.56 -25.30
N ASN A 224 1.31 -18.19 -25.70
CA ASN A 224 2.20 -17.72 -26.77
C ASN A 224 1.56 -18.08 -28.14
N ILE A 225 0.76 -17.16 -28.68
CA ILE A 225 0.09 -17.33 -30.00
C ILE A 225 1.17 -17.49 -31.07
N SER A 226 2.18 -16.60 -31.06
CA SER A 226 3.36 -16.62 -31.92
C SER A 226 4.60 -16.21 -31.12
N PRO A 227 5.82 -16.22 -31.69
CA PRO A 227 7.00 -15.69 -31.03
C PRO A 227 6.89 -14.20 -30.67
N SER A 228 6.07 -13.42 -31.39
CA SER A 228 5.86 -11.99 -31.18
C SER A 228 4.53 -11.63 -30.51
N THR A 229 3.62 -12.60 -30.28
CA THR A 229 2.28 -12.31 -29.76
C THR A 229 1.94 -13.22 -28.60
N ARG A 230 1.56 -12.61 -27.47
CA ARG A 230 1.20 -13.32 -26.24
C ARG A 230 -0.12 -12.83 -25.69
N LEU A 231 -0.98 -13.75 -25.28
CA LEU A 231 -2.21 -13.50 -24.55
C LEU A 231 -2.01 -13.92 -23.09
N ILE A 232 -2.28 -13.03 -22.13
CA ILE A 232 -2.09 -13.26 -20.71
C ILE A 232 -3.43 -13.07 -20.00
N SER A 233 -3.89 -14.08 -19.30
CA SER A 233 -5.01 -13.99 -18.36
C SER A 233 -4.49 -14.06 -16.93
N ASN A 234 -4.95 -13.16 -16.05
CA ASN A 234 -4.62 -13.19 -14.64
C ASN A 234 -5.86 -12.86 -13.81
N THR A 235 -6.22 -13.77 -12.91
CA THR A 235 -7.39 -13.64 -12.03
C THR A 235 -6.97 -13.82 -10.58
N MET A 236 -7.45 -12.94 -9.71
CA MET A 236 -7.32 -13.04 -8.25
C MET A 236 -8.72 -13.04 -7.64
N TYR A 237 -8.95 -13.95 -6.72
CA TYR A 237 -10.10 -13.95 -5.82
C TYR A 237 -9.62 -13.99 -4.38
N GLY A 238 -10.17 -13.15 -3.53
CA GLY A 238 -9.77 -13.05 -2.13
C GLY A 238 -10.93 -12.74 -1.21
N LYS A 239 -10.92 -13.38 -0.05
CA LYS A 239 -11.79 -13.08 1.08
C LYS A 239 -10.94 -12.70 2.27
N TYR A 240 -11.42 -11.72 3.01
CA TYR A 240 -10.80 -11.26 4.25
C TYR A 240 -11.88 -10.89 5.25
N TYR A 241 -11.69 -11.33 6.48
CA TYR A 241 -12.47 -10.90 7.64
C TYR A 241 -11.52 -10.68 8.81
N SER A 242 -11.74 -9.64 9.57
CA SER A 242 -10.98 -9.34 10.78
C SER A 242 -11.83 -8.64 11.80
N ASP A 243 -11.71 -9.08 13.03
CA ASP A 243 -12.08 -8.28 14.18
C ASP A 243 -11.25 -6.99 14.21
N MET A 244 -11.81 -5.93 14.78
CA MET A 244 -11.14 -4.66 14.95
C MET A 244 -11.00 -4.34 16.42
N SER A 245 -9.92 -4.80 17.04
CA SER A 245 -9.65 -4.57 18.46
C SER A 245 -9.57 -3.09 18.86
N GLY A 246 -9.29 -2.19 17.91
CA GLY A 246 -9.18 -0.76 18.16
C GLY A 246 -7.86 -0.36 18.80
N THR A 247 -7.82 0.87 19.35
CA THR A 247 -6.69 1.40 20.09
C THR A 247 -6.91 1.18 21.59
N VAL A 248 -5.80 1.20 22.35
CA VAL A 248 -5.84 1.15 23.84
C VAL A 248 -5.44 2.51 24.41
N ASN A 249 -5.88 2.82 25.62
CA ASN A 249 -5.45 3.98 26.38
C ASN A 249 -4.04 3.79 26.96
N GLU A 250 -3.47 4.84 27.54
CA GLU A 250 -2.10 4.84 28.06
C GLU A 250 -1.88 3.82 29.20
N ASP A 251 -2.83 3.71 30.14
CA ASP A 251 -2.72 2.74 31.24
C ASP A 251 -2.73 1.32 30.74
N SER A 252 -3.66 0.98 29.84
CA SER A 252 -3.74 -0.35 29.22
C SER A 252 -2.49 -0.66 28.40
N PHE A 253 -1.95 0.32 27.71
CA PHE A 253 -0.70 0.18 26.94
C PHE A 253 0.48 -0.11 27.86
N ASN A 254 0.69 0.72 28.90
CA ASN A 254 1.82 0.61 29.81
C ASN A 254 1.79 -0.68 30.64
N ASN A 255 0.60 -1.13 31.02
CA ASN A 255 0.38 -2.37 31.78
C ASN A 255 0.26 -3.61 30.89
N ARG A 256 0.39 -3.48 29.55
CA ARG A 256 0.20 -4.56 28.58
C ARG A 256 -1.16 -5.25 28.70
N THR A 257 -2.19 -4.51 29.11
CA THR A 257 -3.56 -4.99 29.15
C THR A 257 -4.20 -4.77 27.79
N TYR A 258 -3.94 -5.69 26.87
CA TYR A 258 -4.37 -5.59 25.46
C TYR A 258 -5.82 -6.03 25.29
N LYS A 259 -6.74 -5.29 25.92
CA LYS A 259 -8.17 -5.59 25.90
C LYS A 259 -8.90 -4.65 24.96
N SER A 260 -9.64 -5.21 24.00
CA SER A 260 -10.57 -4.44 23.19
C SER A 260 -11.76 -3.96 24.02
N THR A 261 -12.24 -2.75 23.76
CA THR A 261 -13.46 -2.20 24.35
C THR A 261 -14.72 -2.52 23.53
N SER A 262 -14.59 -3.11 22.35
CA SER A 262 -15.66 -3.33 21.39
C SER A 262 -15.56 -4.70 20.71
N ASN A 263 -16.16 -5.73 21.34
CA ASN A 263 -16.10 -7.11 20.85
C ASN A 263 -17.13 -7.41 19.74
N PHE A 264 -17.46 -6.44 18.90
CA PHE A 264 -18.42 -6.56 17.79
C PHE A 264 -17.96 -5.79 16.53
N THR A 265 -16.85 -5.09 16.63
CA THR A 265 -16.31 -4.29 15.51
C THR A 265 -15.50 -5.17 14.57
N TYR A 266 -15.69 -4.98 13.27
CA TYR A 266 -15.07 -5.83 12.25
C TYR A 266 -14.77 -5.09 10.96
N ARG A 267 -13.93 -5.69 10.11
CA ARG A 267 -13.76 -5.36 8.70
C ARG A 267 -13.78 -6.62 7.85
N LYS A 268 -14.45 -6.56 6.71
CA LYS A 268 -14.46 -7.65 5.73
C LYS A 268 -14.26 -7.12 4.32
N SER A 269 -13.63 -7.92 3.47
CA SER A 269 -13.48 -7.69 2.03
C SER A 269 -13.74 -8.97 1.27
N ASP A 270 -14.45 -8.86 0.14
CA ASP A 270 -14.63 -9.91 -0.85
C ASP A 270 -14.25 -9.30 -2.19
N ALA A 271 -13.15 -9.74 -2.79
CA ALA A 271 -12.53 -9.08 -3.93
C ALA A 271 -12.25 -10.05 -5.07
N LEU A 272 -12.73 -9.71 -6.26
CA LEU A 272 -12.40 -10.36 -7.53
C LEU A 272 -11.72 -9.35 -8.46
N ARG A 273 -10.54 -9.68 -8.95
CA ARG A 273 -9.88 -8.94 -10.03
C ARG A 273 -9.50 -9.90 -11.13
N THR A 274 -9.83 -9.55 -12.35
CA THR A 274 -9.42 -10.31 -13.54
C THR A 274 -9.00 -9.37 -14.65
N ARG A 275 -8.00 -9.78 -15.41
CA ARG A 275 -7.54 -9.04 -16.58
C ARG A 275 -7.12 -9.99 -17.70
N LEU A 276 -7.25 -9.47 -18.91
CA LEU A 276 -6.80 -10.12 -20.14
C LEU A 276 -5.90 -9.11 -20.88
N THR A 277 -4.65 -9.50 -21.13
CA THR A 277 -3.66 -8.65 -21.81
C THR A 277 -3.23 -9.34 -23.10
N LEU A 278 -3.33 -8.63 -24.21
CA LEU A 278 -2.70 -8.99 -25.47
C LEU A 278 -1.44 -8.14 -25.64
N GLU A 279 -0.28 -8.79 -25.72
CA GLU A 279 1.01 -8.17 -26.01
C GLU A 279 1.45 -8.55 -27.43
N HIS A 280 2.00 -7.59 -28.17
CA HIS A 280 2.55 -7.80 -29.51
C HIS A 280 3.84 -7.01 -29.73
N ASP A 281 4.90 -7.72 -30.11
CA ASP A 281 6.17 -7.15 -30.55
C ASP A 281 6.15 -7.05 -32.08
N TRP A 282 6.01 -5.83 -32.60
CA TRP A 282 6.01 -5.55 -34.04
C TRP A 282 7.39 -5.82 -34.65
N ASN A 283 8.43 -5.46 -33.91
CA ASN A 283 9.83 -5.71 -34.18
C ASN A 283 10.67 -5.48 -32.91
N SER A 284 12.00 -5.54 -32.98
CA SER A 284 12.91 -5.31 -31.83
C SER A 284 12.78 -3.92 -31.18
N ASN A 285 12.25 -2.94 -31.91
CA ASN A 285 12.16 -1.53 -31.49
C ASN A 285 10.73 -1.08 -31.21
N SER A 286 9.72 -1.91 -31.48
CA SER A 286 8.32 -1.54 -31.42
C SER A 286 7.49 -2.61 -30.76
N SER A 287 6.76 -2.26 -29.71
CA SER A 287 5.85 -3.17 -29.01
C SER A 287 4.58 -2.46 -28.53
N SER A 288 3.49 -3.21 -28.46
CA SER A 288 2.21 -2.72 -27.96
C SER A 288 1.61 -3.73 -26.99
N TYR A 289 0.80 -3.24 -26.06
CA TYR A 289 -0.14 -4.08 -25.33
C TYR A 289 -1.50 -3.40 -25.19
N ILE A 290 -2.52 -4.21 -25.04
CA ILE A 290 -3.85 -3.80 -24.62
C ILE A 290 -4.30 -4.74 -23.49
N THR A 291 -4.81 -4.17 -22.42
CA THR A 291 -5.35 -4.90 -21.26
C THR A 291 -6.78 -4.46 -21.00
N GLY A 292 -7.72 -5.40 -21.04
CA GLY A 292 -9.04 -5.24 -20.47
C GLY A 292 -9.08 -5.83 -19.07
N TYR A 293 -9.80 -5.19 -18.13
CA TYR A 293 -9.89 -5.66 -16.75
C TYR A 293 -11.26 -5.43 -16.11
N LEU A 294 -11.53 -6.26 -15.10
CA LEU A 294 -12.70 -6.17 -14.23
C LEU A 294 -12.23 -6.22 -12.77
N ARG A 295 -12.84 -5.38 -11.92
CA ARG A 295 -12.69 -5.41 -10.46
C ARG A 295 -14.09 -5.42 -9.85
N ASP A 296 -14.34 -6.33 -8.91
CA ASP A 296 -15.58 -6.40 -8.13
C ASP A 296 -15.18 -6.58 -6.66
N ASN A 297 -15.58 -5.65 -5.81
CA ASN A 297 -15.16 -5.63 -4.41
C ASN A 297 -16.31 -5.21 -3.50
N LYS A 298 -16.47 -5.93 -2.40
CA LYS A 298 -17.43 -5.62 -1.33
C LYS A 298 -16.65 -5.40 -0.03
N LEU A 299 -16.69 -4.17 0.46
CA LEU A 299 -16.02 -3.74 1.69
C LEU A 299 -17.06 -3.44 2.76
N GLY A 300 -17.17 -4.30 3.76
CA GLY A 300 -18.09 -4.09 4.88
C GLY A 300 -17.33 -3.89 6.19
N GLN A 301 -17.85 -3.03 7.06
CA GLN A 301 -17.25 -2.83 8.39
C GLN A 301 -18.26 -2.33 9.43
N ASN A 302 -17.94 -2.63 10.69
CA ASN A 302 -18.40 -1.94 11.88
C ASN A 302 -17.13 -1.39 12.56
N PRO A 303 -16.76 -0.14 12.30
CA PRO A 303 -15.44 0.35 12.70
C PRO A 303 -15.41 0.78 14.16
N SER A 304 -14.39 0.36 14.90
CA SER A 304 -14.18 0.78 16.29
C SER A 304 -13.98 2.31 16.42
N TYR A 305 -13.35 2.93 15.44
CA TYR A 305 -13.18 4.39 15.39
C TYR A 305 -14.48 5.16 15.05
N GLY A 306 -15.53 4.47 14.61
CA GLY A 306 -16.86 5.04 14.37
C GLY A 306 -17.71 5.16 15.64
N ILE A 307 -17.26 4.63 16.77
CA ILE A 307 -17.98 4.72 18.03
C ILE A 307 -17.88 6.14 18.57
N ARG A 308 -19.03 6.75 18.79
CA ARG A 308 -19.17 8.11 19.33
C ARG A 308 -19.71 8.04 20.75
N TRP A 309 -18.88 8.43 21.70
CA TRP A 309 -19.15 8.44 23.13
C TRP A 309 -18.75 9.77 23.76
N SER A 310 -19.46 10.18 24.82
CA SER A 310 -19.13 11.38 25.59
C SER A 310 -19.26 11.08 27.09
N PRO A 311 -18.22 11.39 27.90
CA PRO A 311 -18.25 11.18 29.33
C PRO A 311 -19.21 12.14 30.08
N THR A 312 -19.61 13.23 29.44
CA THR A 312 -20.37 14.32 30.08
C THR A 312 -21.82 14.41 29.62
N LEU A 313 -22.13 14.00 28.36
CA LEU A 313 -23.48 14.15 27.82
C LEU A 313 -24.37 12.95 28.12
N ASN A 314 -23.93 11.75 27.82
CA ASN A 314 -24.66 10.50 28.11
C ASN A 314 -23.63 9.38 28.37
N PRO A 315 -23.01 9.34 29.55
CA PRO A 315 -21.85 8.47 29.78
C PRO A 315 -22.13 6.97 29.67
N THR A 316 -23.38 6.54 29.87
CA THR A 316 -23.77 5.11 29.80
C THR A 316 -24.20 4.67 28.40
N THR A 317 -24.26 5.59 27.43
CA THR A 317 -24.69 5.28 26.06
C THR A 317 -23.67 5.78 25.03
N ALA A 318 -23.64 5.12 23.90
CA ALA A 318 -22.84 5.53 22.74
C ALA A 318 -23.57 5.17 21.45
N LYS A 319 -23.08 5.69 20.35
CA LYS A 319 -23.54 5.31 19.00
C LYS A 319 -22.36 4.82 18.19
N GLY A 320 -22.60 3.79 17.38
CA GLY A 320 -21.70 3.30 16.38
C GLY A 320 -22.38 3.25 15.02
N GLU A 321 -21.68 2.72 14.02
CA GLU A 321 -22.23 2.54 12.69
C GLU A 321 -21.78 1.23 12.05
N VAL A 322 -22.63 0.67 11.20
CA VAL A 322 -22.27 -0.39 10.27
C VAL A 322 -22.32 0.21 8.87
N ASN A 323 -21.30 -0.03 8.05
CA ASN A 323 -21.28 0.48 6.69
C ASN A 323 -20.73 -0.53 5.68
N SER A 324 -21.03 -0.27 4.41
CA SER A 324 -20.48 -1.00 3.28
C SER A 324 -20.14 -0.05 2.14
N ASN A 325 -18.97 -0.21 1.55
CA ASN A 325 -18.51 0.51 0.38
C ASN A 325 -18.14 -0.50 -0.69
N ASN A 326 -18.98 -0.65 -1.70
CA ASN A 326 -18.80 -1.65 -2.75
C ASN A 326 -18.53 -0.95 -4.08
N PHE A 327 -17.77 -1.60 -4.94
CA PHE A 327 -17.57 -1.12 -6.29
C PHE A 327 -17.46 -2.27 -7.30
N LYS A 328 -17.89 -1.99 -8.51
CA LYS A 328 -17.68 -2.83 -9.69
C LYS A 328 -17.10 -1.97 -10.82
N SER A 329 -15.93 -2.36 -11.32
CA SER A 329 -15.19 -1.56 -12.29
C SER A 329 -14.89 -2.35 -13.55
N TYR A 330 -14.94 -1.65 -14.67
CA TYR A 330 -14.52 -2.14 -15.97
C TYR A 330 -13.54 -1.13 -16.57
N GLY A 331 -12.47 -1.61 -17.13
CA GLY A 331 -11.51 -0.69 -17.73
C GLY A 331 -10.68 -1.34 -18.83
N ALA A 332 -10.06 -0.47 -19.58
CA ALA A 332 -9.09 -0.86 -20.59
C ALA A 332 -7.90 0.11 -20.57
N ILE A 333 -6.71 -0.42 -20.80
CA ILE A 333 -5.50 0.36 -21.00
C ILE A 333 -4.77 -0.19 -22.22
N GLY A 334 -4.35 0.71 -23.11
CA GLY A 334 -3.48 0.41 -24.24
C GLY A 334 -2.20 1.23 -24.17
N GLN A 335 -1.08 0.64 -24.54
CA GLN A 335 0.21 1.32 -24.61
C GLN A 335 1.01 0.86 -25.81
N HIS A 336 1.69 1.82 -26.43
CA HIS A 336 2.68 1.59 -27.47
C HIS A 336 4.04 2.10 -27.01
N THR A 337 5.09 1.35 -27.31
CA THR A 337 6.49 1.71 -27.05
C THR A 337 7.25 1.65 -28.35
N GLN A 338 7.93 2.73 -28.72
CA GLN A 338 8.74 2.84 -29.92
C GLN A 338 10.14 3.34 -29.57
N LYS A 339 11.15 2.66 -30.08
CA LYS A 339 12.56 3.09 -30.02
C LYS A 339 12.98 3.62 -31.40
N PHE A 340 13.77 4.67 -31.39
CA PHE A 340 14.36 5.29 -32.58
C PHE A 340 15.87 5.38 -32.37
N ASP A 341 16.64 5.20 -33.46
CA ASP A 341 18.10 5.29 -33.40
C ASP A 341 18.59 6.73 -33.19
N PHE A 342 17.80 7.72 -33.68
CA PHE A 342 18.09 9.12 -33.45
C PHE A 342 18.12 9.46 -31.96
N LEU A 343 19.26 9.89 -31.45
CA LEU A 343 19.52 10.19 -30.03
C LEU A 343 19.11 9.05 -29.08
N ASN A 344 19.14 7.81 -29.54
CA ASN A 344 18.66 6.65 -28.77
C ASN A 344 17.28 6.89 -28.09
N THR A 345 16.36 7.49 -28.88
CA THR A 345 15.08 7.97 -28.37
C THR A 345 14.12 6.81 -28.11
N LYS A 346 13.42 6.84 -26.97
CA LYS A 346 12.34 5.93 -26.62
C LYS A 346 11.08 6.71 -26.34
N LEU A 347 10.02 6.44 -27.08
CA LEU A 347 8.67 6.96 -26.87
C LEU A 347 7.81 5.89 -26.20
N VAL A 348 7.06 6.26 -25.18
CA VAL A 348 5.99 5.47 -24.56
C VAL A 348 4.74 6.32 -24.60
N ALA A 349 3.67 5.83 -25.22
CA ALA A 349 2.38 6.51 -25.26
C ALA A 349 1.26 5.54 -24.98
N GLY A 350 0.22 5.99 -24.29
CA GLY A 350 -0.90 5.12 -23.96
C GLY A 350 -2.15 5.89 -23.56
N ALA A 351 -3.26 5.15 -23.50
CA ALA A 351 -4.55 5.63 -23.07
C ALA A 351 -5.21 4.65 -22.10
N LEU A 352 -6.04 5.17 -21.23
CA LEU A 352 -6.79 4.41 -20.23
C LEU A 352 -8.24 4.90 -20.21
N TYR A 353 -9.16 3.96 -20.05
CA TYR A 353 -10.53 4.22 -19.69
C TYR A 353 -10.93 3.33 -18.53
N ASP A 354 -11.46 3.90 -17.45
CA ASP A 354 -11.96 3.20 -16.27
C ASP A 354 -13.36 3.69 -15.94
N TYR A 355 -14.29 2.78 -15.82
CA TYR A 355 -15.65 3.03 -15.37
C TYR A 355 -15.91 2.22 -14.12
N SER A 356 -16.38 2.87 -13.06
CA SER A 356 -16.64 2.24 -11.76
C SER A 356 -18.01 2.64 -11.23
N GLN A 357 -18.83 1.64 -10.94
CA GLN A 357 -20.07 1.79 -10.19
C GLN A 357 -19.76 1.60 -8.70
N VAL A 358 -20.12 2.56 -7.88
CA VAL A 358 -19.89 2.57 -6.44
C VAL A 358 -21.21 2.63 -5.72
N THR A 359 -21.36 1.85 -4.65
CA THR A 359 -22.49 1.96 -3.71
C THR A 359 -21.94 2.06 -2.30
N TYR A 360 -22.50 2.97 -1.52
CA TYR A 360 -22.19 3.13 -0.12
C TYR A 360 -23.47 3.26 0.69
N TRP A 361 -23.53 2.55 1.79
CA TRP A 361 -24.57 2.73 2.79
C TRP A 361 -24.00 2.60 4.19
N SER A 362 -24.63 3.29 5.15
CA SER A 362 -24.37 3.10 6.57
C SER A 362 -25.66 3.28 7.39
N TYR A 363 -25.72 2.60 8.53
CA TYR A 363 -26.78 2.74 9.50
C TYR A 363 -26.25 2.81 10.93
N VAL A 364 -27.04 3.40 11.83
CA VAL A 364 -26.68 3.58 13.23
C VAL A 364 -26.90 2.31 14.04
N ILE A 365 -26.01 2.08 15.01
CA ILE A 365 -26.21 1.12 16.09
C ILE A 365 -26.16 1.87 17.43
N ASP A 366 -27.07 1.50 18.34
CA ASP A 366 -27.09 2.00 19.70
C ASP A 366 -26.30 1.09 20.62
N LEU A 367 -25.46 1.72 21.43
CA LEU A 367 -24.52 1.04 22.31
C LEU A 367 -24.76 1.43 23.77
N LYS A 368 -24.63 0.46 24.68
CA LYS A 368 -24.41 0.70 26.10
C LYS A 368 -22.93 0.80 26.36
N ALA A 369 -22.50 1.83 27.07
CA ALA A 369 -21.14 2.00 27.53
C ALA A 369 -21.04 1.53 29.01
N ASN A 370 -20.29 0.47 29.26
CA ASN A 370 -19.94 0.00 30.60
C ASN A 370 -18.68 0.74 31.03
N LEU A 371 -18.79 1.51 32.11
CA LEU A 371 -17.76 2.41 32.56
C LEU A 371 -16.81 1.77 33.57
N ASN A 372 -15.56 2.15 33.54
CA ASN A 372 -14.61 1.92 34.63
C ASN A 372 -15.00 2.79 35.84
N PRO A 373 -14.76 2.35 37.10
CA PRO A 373 -14.88 3.21 38.26
C PRO A 373 -14.07 4.50 38.12
N GLY A 374 -14.62 5.64 38.53
CA GLY A 374 -13.97 6.92 38.43
C GLY A 374 -14.90 8.09 38.76
N GLU A 375 -14.33 9.28 38.81
CA GLU A 375 -15.06 10.54 39.00
C GLU A 375 -16.01 10.80 37.83
N VAL A 376 -17.22 11.22 38.11
CA VAL A 376 -18.24 11.55 37.10
C VAL A 376 -17.69 12.60 36.13
N GLY A 377 -17.82 12.34 34.84
CA GLY A 377 -17.29 13.18 33.76
C GLY A 377 -15.81 12.93 33.39
N LYS A 378 -15.09 12.13 34.18
CA LYS A 378 -13.71 11.67 33.87
C LYS A 378 -13.62 10.15 33.71
N GLN A 379 -14.72 9.44 33.76
CA GLN A 379 -14.77 7.99 33.60
C GLN A 379 -14.29 7.59 32.20
N THR A 380 -13.77 6.39 32.10
CA THR A 380 -13.38 5.76 30.83
C THR A 380 -14.28 4.55 30.55
N VAL A 381 -14.36 4.13 29.30
CA VAL A 381 -15.17 2.97 28.93
C VAL A 381 -14.36 1.70 29.12
N ASN A 382 -14.95 0.72 29.81
CA ASN A 382 -14.41 -0.64 29.94
C ASN A 382 -14.83 -1.52 28.74
N SER A 383 -16.11 -1.43 28.32
CA SER A 383 -16.61 -2.16 27.16
C SER A 383 -17.88 -1.50 26.61
N TYR A 384 -18.14 -1.75 25.34
CA TYR A 384 -19.41 -1.43 24.69
C TYR A 384 -20.20 -2.70 24.41
N GLU A 385 -21.53 -2.60 24.48
CA GLU A 385 -22.48 -3.65 24.11
C GLU A 385 -23.51 -3.08 23.13
N ILE A 386 -23.86 -3.85 22.08
CA ILE A 386 -24.93 -3.45 21.15
C ILE A 386 -26.27 -3.59 21.85
N ILE A 387 -27.05 -2.50 21.96
CA ILE A 387 -28.42 -2.48 22.46
C ILE A 387 -29.40 -2.71 21.31
N ALA A 388 -29.21 -1.99 20.19
CA ALA A 388 -30.07 -2.06 19.03
C ALA A 388 -29.30 -1.77 17.75
N GLN A 389 -29.77 -2.32 16.64
CA GLN A 389 -29.33 -2.00 15.30
C GLN A 389 -30.52 -1.47 14.49
N HIS A 390 -30.28 -0.43 13.70
CA HIS A 390 -31.34 0.27 12.94
C HIS A 390 -31.04 0.24 11.44
N PRO A 391 -31.07 -0.94 10.78
CA PRO A 391 -30.71 -1.06 9.36
C PRO A 391 -31.59 -0.24 8.43
N ASP A 392 -32.84 0.08 8.84
CA ASP A 392 -33.76 0.93 8.11
C ASP A 392 -33.54 2.43 8.35
N SER A 393 -32.80 2.79 9.41
CA SER A 393 -32.41 4.18 9.71
C SER A 393 -31.01 4.47 9.14
N LYS A 394 -30.96 4.71 7.84
CA LYS A 394 -29.71 4.98 7.15
C LYS A 394 -29.11 6.34 7.54
N LEU A 395 -27.81 6.35 7.80
CA LEU A 395 -27.01 7.57 7.96
C LEU A 395 -26.52 8.09 6.61
N ALA A 396 -26.24 7.15 5.68
CA ALA A 396 -25.91 7.43 4.30
C ALA A 396 -26.42 6.28 3.44
N ASP A 397 -26.89 6.60 2.23
CA ASP A 397 -27.24 5.62 1.19
C ASP A 397 -27.12 6.30 -0.18
N TYR A 398 -26.01 6.03 -0.88
CA TYR A 398 -25.77 6.63 -2.18
C TYR A 398 -25.11 5.67 -3.16
N SER A 399 -25.29 5.99 -4.43
CA SER A 399 -24.53 5.42 -5.54
C SER A 399 -23.75 6.50 -6.28
N ALA A 400 -22.64 6.11 -6.89
CA ALA A 400 -21.88 6.99 -7.77
C ALA A 400 -21.30 6.21 -8.94
N ASP A 401 -21.40 6.83 -10.13
CA ASP A 401 -20.69 6.38 -11.31
C ASP A 401 -19.44 7.22 -11.52
N ILE A 402 -18.28 6.58 -11.51
CA ILE A 402 -16.98 7.24 -11.68
C ILE A 402 -16.43 6.87 -13.05
N TYR A 403 -16.08 7.86 -13.84
CA TYR A 403 -15.44 7.73 -15.14
C TYR A 403 -14.07 8.38 -15.07
N ASN A 404 -13.05 7.71 -15.58
CA ASN A 404 -11.72 8.27 -15.79
C ASN A 404 -11.23 7.90 -17.18
N ALA A 405 -11.12 8.90 -18.07
CA ALA A 405 -10.51 8.77 -19.37
C ALA A 405 -9.17 9.52 -19.35
N ALA A 406 -8.09 8.86 -19.75
CA ALA A 406 -6.77 9.48 -19.68
C ALA A 406 -5.88 9.10 -20.86
N GLY A 407 -5.05 10.05 -21.27
CA GLY A 407 -3.97 9.85 -22.23
C GLY A 407 -2.63 10.27 -21.63
N TYR A 408 -1.57 9.53 -21.89
CA TYR A 408 -0.23 9.84 -21.41
C TYR A 408 0.83 9.58 -22.48
N ALA A 409 1.91 10.36 -22.41
CA ALA A 409 3.08 10.14 -23.24
C ALA A 409 4.35 10.49 -22.47
N GLN A 410 5.41 9.75 -22.74
CA GLN A 410 6.75 10.00 -22.23
C GLN A 410 7.77 9.76 -23.33
N ILE A 411 8.73 10.65 -23.45
CA ILE A 411 9.88 10.53 -24.33
C ILE A 411 11.16 10.57 -23.48
N SER A 412 12.09 9.67 -23.78
CA SER A 412 13.44 9.66 -23.22
C SER A 412 14.44 9.66 -24.38
N PHE A 413 15.49 10.48 -24.30
CA PHE A 413 16.49 10.58 -25.35
C PHE A 413 17.86 10.96 -24.79
N ASN A 414 18.92 10.67 -25.56
CA ASN A 414 20.30 10.91 -25.18
C ASN A 414 20.88 12.04 -26.02
N PRO A 415 20.87 13.33 -25.58
CA PRO A 415 21.51 14.42 -26.33
C PRO A 415 23.03 14.24 -26.44
N ILE A 416 23.63 13.60 -25.45
CA ILE A 416 25.00 13.08 -25.43
C ILE A 416 25.01 11.69 -24.79
N GLU A 417 26.03 10.89 -25.06
CA GLU A 417 26.13 9.49 -24.70
C GLU A 417 25.82 9.21 -23.22
N LYS A 418 26.27 10.07 -22.30
CA LYS A 418 26.18 9.89 -20.84
C LYS A 418 24.97 10.60 -20.19
N LEU A 419 24.17 11.32 -20.96
CA LEU A 419 23.04 12.10 -20.48
C LEU A 419 21.75 11.58 -21.09
N ILE A 420 20.79 11.22 -20.25
CA ILE A 420 19.45 10.82 -20.65
C ILE A 420 18.47 11.86 -20.12
N ILE A 421 17.70 12.46 -21.00
CA ILE A 421 16.61 13.37 -20.65
C ILE A 421 15.29 12.63 -20.82
N THR A 422 14.41 12.73 -19.82
CA THR A 422 13.07 12.15 -19.86
C THR A 422 12.05 13.24 -19.59
N VAL A 423 11.06 13.38 -20.47
CA VAL A 423 9.92 14.30 -20.32
C VAL A 423 8.65 13.51 -20.55
N GLY A 424 7.63 13.77 -19.75
CA GLY A 424 6.35 13.10 -19.88
C GLY A 424 5.19 13.93 -19.33
N GLY A 425 4.01 13.60 -19.78
CA GLY A 425 2.78 14.23 -19.33
C GLY A 425 1.58 13.32 -19.49
N ARG A 426 0.55 13.65 -18.74
CA ARG A 426 -0.72 12.94 -18.73
C ARG A 426 -1.88 13.94 -18.60
N TYR A 427 -2.93 13.68 -19.31
CA TYR A 427 -4.22 14.31 -19.16
C TYR A 427 -5.22 13.31 -18.61
N ASP A 428 -5.92 13.67 -17.55
CA ASP A 428 -7.03 12.92 -16.95
C ASP A 428 -8.32 13.74 -17.04
N ASN A 429 -9.38 13.13 -17.55
CA ASN A 429 -10.75 13.64 -17.51
C ASN A 429 -11.56 12.71 -16.59
N MET A 430 -11.93 13.23 -15.42
CA MET A 430 -12.54 12.43 -14.35
C MET A 430 -13.92 12.99 -14.03
N LYS A 431 -14.96 12.17 -14.24
CA LYS A 431 -16.35 12.55 -13.94
C LYS A 431 -16.94 11.66 -12.86
N VAL A 432 -17.62 12.25 -11.90
CA VAL A 432 -18.39 11.55 -10.87
C VAL A 432 -19.84 11.99 -10.99
N ASN A 433 -20.74 11.04 -11.23
CA ASN A 433 -22.19 11.26 -11.12
C ASN A 433 -22.65 10.61 -9.81
N TYR A 434 -23.36 11.37 -9.00
CA TYR A 434 -23.79 10.99 -7.65
C TYR A 434 -25.31 10.96 -7.54
N ASN A 435 -25.82 9.98 -6.82
CA ASN A 435 -27.25 9.85 -6.50
C ASN A 435 -27.41 9.41 -5.04
N ASN A 436 -28.10 10.21 -4.24
CA ASN A 436 -28.40 9.94 -2.84
C ASN A 436 -29.81 9.39 -2.69
N ALA A 437 -29.94 8.17 -2.21
CA ALA A 437 -31.23 7.49 -2.03
C ALA A 437 -32.02 8.01 -0.81
N LEU A 438 -31.38 8.76 0.12
CA LEU A 438 -32.05 9.27 1.32
C LEU A 438 -32.96 10.48 1.02
N ASP A 439 -32.53 11.34 0.11
CA ASP A 439 -33.23 12.60 -0.18
C ASP A 439 -33.43 12.83 -1.68
N ASN A 440 -33.11 11.84 -2.51
CA ASN A 440 -33.15 11.86 -3.98
C ASN A 440 -32.31 13.00 -4.61
N SER A 441 -31.36 13.56 -3.85
CA SER A 441 -30.45 14.55 -4.41
C SER A 441 -29.46 13.89 -5.37
N THR A 442 -29.19 14.57 -6.47
CA THR A 442 -28.25 14.13 -7.50
C THR A 442 -27.21 15.20 -7.76
N GLY A 443 -26.04 14.79 -8.19
CA GLY A 443 -24.97 15.72 -8.52
C GLY A 443 -23.99 15.16 -9.54
N SER A 444 -23.24 16.05 -10.17
CA SER A 444 -22.16 15.67 -11.08
C SER A 444 -20.98 16.62 -10.92
N LYS A 445 -19.78 16.07 -10.83
CA LYS A 445 -18.54 16.86 -10.81
C LYS A 445 -17.59 16.31 -11.86
N LEU A 446 -17.02 17.23 -12.65
CA LEU A 446 -15.97 16.96 -13.61
C LEU A 446 -14.66 17.59 -13.13
N TYR A 447 -13.58 16.85 -13.23
CA TYR A 447 -12.21 17.35 -13.07
C TYR A 447 -11.40 17.04 -14.33
N ASP A 448 -10.76 18.07 -14.85
CA ASP A 448 -9.75 17.98 -15.89
C ASP A 448 -8.39 18.29 -15.29
N LYS A 449 -7.42 17.38 -15.44
CA LYS A 449 -6.10 17.56 -14.84
C LYS A 449 -5.00 17.17 -15.80
N VAL A 450 -4.06 18.10 -16.01
CA VAL A 450 -2.79 17.80 -16.68
C VAL A 450 -1.71 17.70 -15.62
N THR A 451 -0.85 16.69 -15.75
CA THR A 451 0.32 16.49 -14.89
C THR A 451 1.57 16.25 -15.73
N PHE A 452 2.69 16.80 -15.27
CA PHE A 452 3.96 16.74 -15.98
C PHE A 452 5.04 16.07 -15.14
N LYS A 453 6.05 15.54 -15.82
CA LYS A 453 7.35 15.21 -15.24
C LYS A 453 8.47 15.56 -16.21
N ALA A 454 9.63 15.94 -15.67
CA ALA A 454 10.85 16.13 -16.41
C ALA A 454 12.02 15.70 -15.54
N GLY A 455 12.97 14.98 -16.11
CA GLY A 455 14.14 14.52 -15.39
C GLY A 455 15.32 14.29 -16.29
N ALA A 456 16.50 14.29 -15.72
CA ALA A 456 17.73 14.01 -16.41
C ALA A 456 18.60 13.06 -15.58
N ASN A 457 19.16 12.05 -16.23
CA ASN A 457 20.18 11.16 -15.67
C ASN A 457 21.52 11.44 -16.32
N TYR A 458 22.53 11.70 -15.52
CA TYR A 458 23.91 11.83 -15.98
C TYR A 458 24.73 10.68 -15.39
N ASN A 459 25.27 9.83 -16.27
CA ASN A 459 26.06 8.64 -15.93
C ASN A 459 27.52 8.84 -16.38
N PRO A 460 28.33 9.63 -15.63
CA PRO A 460 29.72 9.96 -16.06
C PRO A 460 30.59 8.72 -16.15
N VAL A 461 30.35 7.71 -15.32
CA VAL A 461 31.11 6.46 -15.24
C VAL A 461 30.16 5.28 -14.94
N ASP A 462 30.60 4.06 -15.20
CA ASP A 462 29.77 2.86 -15.05
C ASP A 462 29.36 2.54 -13.58
N PHE A 463 30.11 3.09 -12.63
CA PHE A 463 29.87 2.86 -11.20
C PHE A 463 29.15 4.02 -10.48
N ALA A 464 28.79 5.10 -11.20
CA ALA A 464 28.09 6.24 -10.60
C ALA A 464 27.16 6.93 -11.60
N GLY A 465 25.97 7.27 -11.13
CA GLY A 465 25.03 8.10 -11.85
C GLY A 465 24.31 9.06 -10.90
N PHE A 466 23.95 10.22 -11.46
CA PHE A 466 23.24 11.30 -10.78
C PHE A 466 21.98 11.62 -11.56
N TYR A 467 20.95 12.07 -10.86
CA TYR A 467 19.74 12.53 -11.54
C TYR A 467 19.13 13.74 -10.85
N GLY A 468 18.41 14.53 -11.64
CA GLY A 468 17.48 15.54 -11.17
C GLY A 468 16.11 15.29 -11.77
N ASN A 469 15.06 15.52 -10.99
CA ASN A 469 13.69 15.25 -11.38
C ASN A 469 12.72 16.30 -10.84
N TYR A 470 11.81 16.75 -11.71
CA TYR A 470 10.58 17.45 -11.34
C TYR A 470 9.40 16.55 -11.67
N SER A 471 8.47 16.40 -10.73
CA SER A 471 7.27 15.59 -10.94
C SER A 471 6.07 16.15 -10.19
N GLN A 472 4.88 15.97 -10.78
CA GLN A 472 3.61 16.39 -10.21
C GLN A 472 2.77 15.19 -9.79
N GLY A 473 2.08 15.35 -8.65
CA GLY A 473 1.05 14.45 -8.17
C GLY A 473 -0.25 15.20 -7.88
N PHE A 474 -1.36 14.49 -7.91
CA PHE A 474 -2.63 15.05 -7.50
C PHE A 474 -3.55 13.99 -6.88
N ALA A 475 -4.44 14.44 -6.00
CA ALA A 475 -5.47 13.61 -5.38
C ALA A 475 -6.80 14.37 -5.41
N PRO A 476 -7.83 13.85 -6.11
CA PRO A 476 -9.18 14.46 -6.08
C PRO A 476 -9.76 14.37 -4.66
N PRO A 477 -10.66 15.31 -4.28
CA PRO A 477 -11.45 15.15 -3.08
C PRO A 477 -12.32 13.88 -3.15
N GLY A 478 -12.54 13.23 -2.01
CA GLY A 478 -13.41 12.06 -1.95
C GLY A 478 -14.88 12.40 -2.28
N ILE A 479 -15.62 11.40 -2.77
CA ILE A 479 -17.06 11.53 -3.13
C ILE A 479 -17.86 12.16 -1.98
N THR A 480 -17.64 11.68 -0.76
CA THR A 480 -18.32 12.17 0.45
C THR A 480 -17.95 13.60 0.83
N SER A 481 -16.85 14.15 0.33
CA SER A 481 -16.49 15.55 0.53
C SER A 481 -17.17 16.45 -0.50
N ILE A 482 -17.15 16.04 -1.78
CA ILE A 482 -17.74 16.81 -2.89
C ILE A 482 -19.27 16.92 -2.73
N PHE A 483 -19.92 15.77 -2.50
CA PHE A 483 -21.38 15.65 -2.44
C PHE A 483 -21.92 15.69 -1.00
N ARG A 484 -21.18 16.29 -0.08
CA ARG A 484 -21.68 16.65 1.24
C ARG A 484 -22.64 17.82 1.10
N THR A 485 -23.83 17.69 1.65
CA THR A 485 -24.81 18.77 1.69
C THR A 485 -24.31 19.89 2.59
N LYS A 486 -24.31 21.12 2.08
CA LYS A 486 -23.96 22.32 2.85
C LYS A 486 -24.98 22.57 3.97
N PRO A 487 -24.57 23.14 5.11
CA PRO A 487 -25.48 23.51 6.19
C PRO A 487 -26.65 24.35 5.69
N GLY A 488 -27.87 24.04 6.15
CA GLY A 488 -29.09 24.77 5.80
C GLY A 488 -29.67 24.41 4.43
N THR A 489 -29.16 23.42 3.72
CA THR A 489 -29.68 22.96 2.42
C THR A 489 -29.96 21.45 2.44
N GLY A 490 -30.83 20.95 1.57
CA GLY A 490 -31.20 19.54 1.44
C GLY A 490 -32.05 19.01 2.60
N GLY A 491 -32.35 17.72 2.55
CA GLY A 491 -33.09 17.01 3.59
C GLY A 491 -34.50 17.61 3.85
N THR A 492 -34.83 17.91 5.11
CA THR A 492 -36.11 18.46 5.53
C THR A 492 -36.19 20.00 5.50
N THR A 493 -35.16 20.68 5.03
CA THR A 493 -35.10 22.16 5.09
C THR A 493 -36.00 22.84 4.06
N GLY A 494 -36.49 22.10 3.05
CA GLY A 494 -37.27 22.67 1.92
C GLY A 494 -36.37 23.42 0.90
N VAL A 495 -35.07 23.53 1.15
CA VAL A 495 -34.10 24.13 0.24
C VAL A 495 -33.41 22.98 -0.54
N PRO A 496 -33.25 23.06 -1.87
CA PRO A 496 -32.52 22.07 -2.63
C PRO A 496 -31.11 21.81 -2.05
N ALA A 497 -30.62 20.59 -2.14
CA ALA A 497 -29.26 20.25 -1.69
C ALA A 497 -28.23 21.04 -2.50
N ASP A 498 -27.35 21.76 -1.82
CA ASP A 498 -26.17 22.39 -2.39
C ASP A 498 -24.91 21.64 -1.92
N PHE A 499 -23.99 21.37 -2.85
CA PHE A 499 -22.81 20.57 -2.63
C PHE A 499 -21.52 21.40 -2.75
N TYR A 500 -20.39 20.84 -2.29
CA TYR A 500 -19.08 21.50 -2.34
C TYR A 500 -18.39 21.32 -3.71
N TYR A 501 -19.05 21.77 -4.79
CA TYR A 501 -18.52 21.69 -6.16
C TYR A 501 -17.27 22.54 -6.41
N ASN A 502 -16.96 23.47 -5.52
CA ASN A 502 -15.76 24.31 -5.57
C ASN A 502 -14.51 23.62 -5.01
N LEU A 503 -14.63 22.40 -4.49
CA LEU A 503 -13.47 21.65 -4.07
C LEU A 503 -12.63 21.21 -5.28
N GLU A 504 -11.32 21.49 -5.20
CA GLU A 504 -10.34 21.21 -6.24
C GLU A 504 -9.41 20.06 -5.81
N PRO A 505 -8.79 19.34 -6.75
CA PRO A 505 -7.80 18.32 -6.42
C PRO A 505 -6.58 18.91 -5.70
N ALA A 506 -6.17 18.30 -4.60
CA ALA A 506 -4.88 18.56 -3.99
C ALA A 506 -3.77 18.29 -5.01
N THR A 507 -2.81 19.20 -5.12
CA THR A 507 -1.72 19.12 -6.10
C THR A 507 -0.38 19.19 -5.39
N PHE A 508 0.56 18.35 -5.79
CA PHE A 508 1.88 18.25 -5.19
C PHE A 508 2.95 18.43 -6.26
N ASN A 509 3.87 19.37 -6.02
CA ASN A 509 5.02 19.61 -6.88
C ASN A 509 6.28 19.12 -6.16
N ASN A 510 7.00 18.18 -6.74
CA ASN A 510 8.18 17.57 -6.17
C ASN A 510 9.42 17.90 -6.99
N TYR A 511 10.44 18.37 -6.31
CA TYR A 511 11.80 18.60 -6.83
C TYR A 511 12.74 17.62 -6.15
N GLU A 512 13.49 16.87 -6.91
CA GLU A 512 14.33 15.81 -6.40
C GLU A 512 15.69 15.80 -7.09
N VAL A 513 16.74 15.59 -6.31
CA VAL A 513 18.07 15.25 -6.80
C VAL A 513 18.58 14.01 -6.10
N GLY A 514 19.23 13.13 -6.82
CA GLY A 514 19.70 11.89 -6.24
C GLY A 514 20.75 11.20 -7.09
N GLY A 515 21.10 10.00 -6.72
CA GLY A 515 22.09 9.25 -7.45
C GLY A 515 22.23 7.81 -6.94
N TRP A 516 23.04 7.09 -7.66
CA TRP A 516 23.46 5.75 -7.30
C TRP A 516 24.97 5.59 -7.48
N LEU A 517 25.56 4.80 -6.62
CA LEU A 517 26.98 4.46 -6.61
C LEU A 517 27.13 2.94 -6.49
N SER A 518 28.02 2.35 -7.26
CA SER A 518 28.31 0.93 -7.22
C SER A 518 29.81 0.70 -7.18
N PHE A 519 30.31 0.06 -6.12
CA PHE A 519 31.72 -0.16 -5.91
C PHE A 519 32.04 -1.65 -5.79
N PHE A 520 33.33 -1.99 -5.89
CA PHE A 520 33.85 -3.35 -5.68
C PHE A 520 33.15 -4.38 -6.58
N GLN A 521 33.01 -4.09 -7.88
CA GLN A 521 32.36 -4.96 -8.86
C GLN A 521 30.89 -5.27 -8.45
N ASN A 522 30.13 -4.22 -8.13
CA ASN A 522 28.72 -4.26 -7.70
C ASN A 522 28.48 -4.97 -6.34
N LYS A 523 29.53 -5.19 -5.53
CA LYS A 523 29.36 -5.73 -4.18
C LYS A 523 28.79 -4.70 -3.21
N LEU A 524 29.06 -3.42 -3.38
CA LEU A 524 28.50 -2.31 -2.61
C LEU A 524 27.71 -1.43 -3.54
N ASN A 525 26.40 -1.35 -3.33
CA ASN A 525 25.50 -0.42 -4.01
C ASN A 525 24.93 0.56 -3.01
N PHE A 526 24.90 1.84 -3.37
CA PHE A 526 24.38 2.92 -2.55
C PHE A 526 23.48 3.82 -3.41
N ASP A 527 22.23 4.03 -2.96
CA ASP A 527 21.27 4.94 -3.55
C ASP A 527 20.92 6.06 -2.56
N TYR A 528 20.77 7.29 -3.05
CA TYR A 528 20.31 8.40 -2.23
C TYR A 528 19.40 9.32 -3.04
N ALA A 529 18.51 10.01 -2.33
CA ALA A 529 17.62 11.03 -2.88
C ALA A 529 17.39 12.14 -1.86
N LEU A 530 17.49 13.39 -2.30
CA LEU A 530 17.05 14.57 -1.57
C LEU A 530 15.81 15.11 -2.27
N TYR A 531 14.76 15.35 -1.52
CA TYR A 531 13.50 15.81 -2.09
C TYR A 531 12.96 17.04 -1.35
N TYR A 532 12.24 17.86 -2.11
CA TYR A 532 11.45 18.98 -1.63
C TYR A 532 10.11 18.96 -2.38
N MET A 533 9.02 18.80 -1.63
CA MET A 533 7.68 18.68 -2.19
C MET A 533 6.73 19.66 -1.50
N GLU A 534 5.96 20.39 -2.29
CA GLU A 534 4.91 21.32 -1.83
C GLU A 534 3.54 20.77 -2.21
N GLY A 535 2.66 20.69 -1.21
CA GLY A 535 1.24 20.40 -1.37
C GLY A 535 0.42 21.68 -1.39
N LYS A 536 -0.54 21.76 -2.31
CA LYS A 536 -1.50 22.87 -2.44
C LYS A 536 -2.90 22.34 -2.63
N ASN A 537 -3.90 23.16 -2.25
CA ASN A 537 -5.30 22.80 -2.33
C ASN A 537 -5.66 21.55 -1.51
N GLU A 538 -4.91 21.28 -0.42
CA GLU A 538 -5.30 20.20 0.47
C GLU A 538 -6.63 20.51 1.16
N LEU A 539 -7.43 19.47 1.39
CA LEU A 539 -8.77 19.63 1.96
C LEU A 539 -8.67 20.06 3.43
N LEU A 540 -9.23 21.24 3.70
CA LEU A 540 -9.42 21.79 5.06
C LEU A 540 -10.82 21.49 5.55
N ASN A 541 -10.92 21.13 6.83
CA ASN A 541 -12.16 21.04 7.58
C ASN A 541 -12.14 22.20 8.59
N ILE A 542 -12.81 23.30 8.26
CA ILE A 542 -12.76 24.54 9.03
C ILE A 542 -14.00 24.65 9.90
N LYS A 543 -13.81 24.79 11.21
CA LYS A 543 -14.88 25.05 12.15
C LYS A 543 -15.32 26.50 12.07
N LEU A 544 -16.60 26.74 11.76
CA LEU A 544 -17.18 28.07 11.69
C LEU A 544 -17.61 28.61 13.07
N ALA A 545 -17.95 29.88 13.13
CA ALA A 545 -18.35 30.56 14.36
C ALA A 545 -19.61 29.95 15.02
N ASP A 546 -20.50 29.37 14.24
CA ASP A 546 -21.72 28.66 14.67
C ASP A 546 -21.47 27.18 15.04
N ASN A 547 -20.20 26.72 15.08
CA ASN A 547 -19.75 25.34 15.28
C ASN A 547 -20.07 24.38 14.12
N SER A 548 -20.61 24.82 13.01
CA SER A 548 -20.67 24.01 11.79
C SER A 548 -19.28 23.83 11.17
N THR A 549 -19.15 22.91 10.22
CA THR A 549 -17.89 22.65 9.51
C THR A 549 -18.02 23.02 8.05
N ASP A 550 -17.10 23.85 7.57
CA ASP A 550 -16.94 24.18 6.16
C ASP A 550 -15.76 23.40 5.56
N TYR A 551 -15.81 23.12 4.27
CA TYR A 551 -14.80 22.36 3.54
C TYR A 551 -14.21 23.24 2.43
N ARG A 552 -12.89 23.38 2.43
CA ARG A 552 -12.17 24.19 1.42
C ARG A 552 -10.94 23.46 0.91
N SER A 553 -10.66 23.57 -0.37
CA SER A 553 -9.40 23.15 -0.99
C SER A 553 -8.41 24.32 -0.96
N ALA A 554 -7.80 24.55 0.20
CA ALA A 554 -6.95 25.72 0.44
C ALA A 554 -5.71 25.40 1.31
N GLY A 555 -5.55 24.17 1.81
CA GLY A 555 -4.41 23.81 2.65
C GLY A 555 -3.12 23.75 1.86
N GLU A 556 -2.03 24.29 2.45
CA GLU A 556 -0.67 24.19 1.92
C GLU A 556 0.24 23.49 2.91
N THR A 557 1.02 22.52 2.41
CA THR A 557 1.99 21.75 3.18
C THR A 557 3.35 21.71 2.51
N ARG A 558 4.37 21.40 3.29
CA ARG A 558 5.74 21.20 2.81
C ARG A 558 6.33 19.92 3.36
N HIS A 559 6.93 19.13 2.47
CA HIS A 559 7.58 17.87 2.77
C HIS A 559 8.99 17.89 2.19
N LYS A 560 10.01 17.71 3.03
CA LYS A 560 11.41 17.66 2.57
C LYS A 560 12.20 16.61 3.33
N GLY A 561 13.17 16.02 2.67
CA GLY A 561 13.96 14.99 3.34
C GLY A 561 15.09 14.42 2.50
N ILE A 562 15.78 13.48 3.14
CA ILE A 562 16.86 12.69 2.56
C ILE A 562 16.51 11.23 2.77
N GLU A 563 16.57 10.46 1.70
CA GLU A 563 16.43 9.01 1.69
C GLU A 563 17.74 8.38 1.25
N PHE A 564 18.14 7.29 1.89
CA PHE A 564 19.33 6.55 1.51
C PHE A 564 19.17 5.05 1.73
N GLY A 565 19.81 4.28 0.86
CA GLY A 565 19.86 2.83 0.94
C GLY A 565 21.21 2.31 0.51
N ALA A 566 21.69 1.27 1.19
CA ALA A 566 22.91 0.57 0.81
C ALA A 566 22.70 -0.94 0.87
N SER A 567 23.32 -1.64 -0.08
CA SER A 567 23.43 -3.11 -0.10
C SER A 567 24.89 -3.47 -0.26
N TYR A 568 25.44 -4.23 0.69
CA TYR A 568 26.84 -4.62 0.69
C TYR A 568 27.00 -6.12 0.86
N ARG A 569 27.68 -6.76 -0.11
CA ARG A 569 28.02 -8.18 -0.12
C ARG A 569 29.54 -8.37 -0.11
N PRO A 570 30.20 -8.19 1.06
CA PRO A 570 31.67 -8.31 1.14
C PRO A 570 32.15 -9.68 0.69
N SER A 571 31.38 -10.72 0.97
CA SER A 571 31.64 -12.10 0.59
C SER A 571 30.35 -12.86 0.28
N LYS A 572 30.44 -14.11 -0.13
CA LYS A 572 29.26 -14.99 -0.31
C LYS A 572 28.52 -15.28 1.01
N GLN A 573 29.19 -15.11 2.15
CA GLN A 573 28.65 -15.38 3.48
C GLN A 573 27.83 -14.23 4.05
N PHE A 574 28.09 -12.99 3.65
CA PHE A 574 27.42 -11.82 4.24
C PHE A 574 26.65 -11.02 3.21
N ASN A 575 25.45 -10.64 3.59
CA ASN A 575 24.65 -9.64 2.90
C ASN A 575 24.15 -8.60 3.92
N ILE A 576 24.54 -7.36 3.75
CA ILE A 576 24.21 -6.25 4.63
C ILE A 576 23.33 -5.28 3.84
N ARG A 577 22.15 -4.97 4.37
CA ARG A 577 21.23 -4.00 3.82
C ARG A 577 21.01 -2.90 4.86
N LEU A 578 21.20 -1.66 4.45
CA LEU A 578 20.97 -0.47 5.26
C LEU A 578 19.96 0.42 4.54
N GLY A 579 19.00 0.95 5.26
CA GLY A 579 18.02 1.88 4.71
C GLY A 579 17.51 2.85 5.74
N GLY A 580 17.40 4.11 5.38
CA GLY A 580 16.87 5.13 6.27
C GLY A 580 16.38 6.37 5.54
N THR A 581 15.65 7.18 6.27
CA THR A 581 15.20 8.50 5.84
C THR A 581 15.21 9.47 7.01
N TYR A 582 15.56 10.72 6.69
CA TYR A 582 15.26 11.88 7.52
C TYR A 582 14.26 12.75 6.77
N ALA A 583 13.12 13.07 7.39
CA ALA A 583 12.04 13.82 6.78
C ALA A 583 11.48 14.89 7.72
N GLN A 584 11.02 16.00 7.14
CA GLN A 584 10.25 17.04 7.81
C GLN A 584 8.99 17.34 7.02
N HIS A 585 7.85 17.35 7.73
CA HIS A 585 6.53 17.64 7.19
C HIS A 585 5.91 18.77 8.00
N THR A 586 5.55 19.86 7.34
CA THR A 586 5.10 21.11 7.99
C THR A 586 3.85 21.65 7.31
N TYR A 587 2.95 22.19 8.11
CA TYR A 587 1.85 23.03 7.63
C TYR A 587 2.40 24.39 7.24
N ILE A 588 2.02 24.91 6.07
CA ILE A 588 2.45 26.24 5.59
C ILE A 588 1.30 27.22 5.70
N ASP A 589 0.13 26.89 5.12
CA ASP A 589 -1.12 27.58 5.30
C ASP A 589 -2.22 26.54 5.55
N PHE A 590 -2.65 26.43 6.80
CA PHE A 590 -3.57 25.36 7.19
C PHE A 590 -4.49 25.81 8.31
N LYS A 591 -5.68 26.29 7.93
CA LYS A 591 -6.68 26.83 8.83
C LYS A 591 -7.53 25.72 9.46
N LEU A 592 -7.76 25.79 10.77
CA LEU A 592 -8.61 24.87 11.52
C LEU A 592 -9.98 25.47 11.89
N SER A 593 -10.00 26.76 12.19
CA SER A 593 -11.20 27.40 12.73
C SER A 593 -11.30 28.86 12.32
N ASP A 594 -12.51 29.28 12.01
CA ASP A 594 -12.93 30.68 11.86
C ASP A 594 -13.55 31.24 13.15
N LYS A 595 -13.65 30.42 14.21
CA LYS A 595 -14.25 30.79 15.48
C LYS A 595 -13.24 31.53 16.36
N PRO A 596 -13.45 32.83 16.67
CA PRO A 596 -12.48 33.63 17.46
C PRO A 596 -12.20 33.08 18.85
N SER A 597 -13.13 32.35 19.46
CA SER A 597 -12.98 31.76 20.80
C SER A 597 -12.18 30.45 20.82
N ASP A 598 -11.84 29.88 19.66
CA ASP A 598 -11.03 28.68 19.62
C ASP A 598 -9.56 29.04 19.87
N PRO A 599 -8.86 28.30 20.74
CA PRO A 599 -7.48 28.63 21.16
C PRO A 599 -6.45 28.44 20.05
N VAL A 600 -6.77 27.64 19.04
CA VAL A 600 -5.93 27.40 17.87
C VAL A 600 -6.78 27.57 16.61
N GLN A 601 -6.46 28.56 15.80
CA GLN A 601 -7.17 28.89 14.59
C GLN A 601 -6.47 28.36 13.33
N ASP A 602 -5.15 28.26 13.36
CA ASP A 602 -4.34 27.73 12.27
C ASP A 602 -3.17 26.86 12.79
N LEU A 603 -2.55 26.14 11.87
CA LEU A 603 -1.41 25.25 12.12
C LEU A 603 -0.13 25.75 11.46
N ASN A 604 -0.09 26.97 10.98
CA ASN A 604 1.02 27.52 10.22
C ASN A 604 2.37 27.36 10.96
N GLY A 605 3.36 26.78 10.26
CA GLY A 605 4.69 26.49 10.80
C GLY A 605 4.79 25.28 11.75
N LYS A 606 3.66 24.63 12.10
CA LYS A 606 3.70 23.42 12.94
C LYS A 606 4.10 22.18 12.15
N GLU A 607 4.76 21.24 12.85
CA GLU A 607 5.07 19.92 12.29
C GLU A 607 3.77 19.11 12.19
N MET A 608 3.59 18.38 11.09
CA MET A 608 2.46 17.48 10.93
C MET A 608 2.57 16.31 11.93
N PRO A 609 1.47 15.85 12.55
CA PRO A 609 1.49 14.71 13.45
C PRO A 609 1.76 13.41 12.70
N ALA A 610 2.08 12.36 13.44
CA ALA A 610 2.38 11.04 12.86
C ALA A 610 3.48 11.08 11.77
N ALA A 611 4.45 11.98 11.93
CA ALA A 611 5.53 12.24 10.99
C ALA A 611 6.90 12.08 11.67
N PRO A 612 7.41 10.85 11.82
CA PRO A 612 8.70 10.61 12.44
C PRO A 612 9.82 11.26 11.63
N LYS A 613 10.70 12.03 12.29
CA LYS A 613 11.85 12.66 11.62
C LYS A 613 12.84 11.63 11.07
N TRP A 614 13.01 10.52 11.76
CA TRP A 614 13.86 9.43 11.35
C TRP A 614 13.05 8.15 11.24
N SER A 615 13.24 7.42 10.18
CA SER A 615 12.83 6.01 10.09
C SER A 615 13.87 5.21 9.33
N GLY A 616 13.98 3.93 9.65
CA GLY A 616 14.97 3.07 9.01
C GLY A 616 14.72 1.60 9.23
N ASN A 617 15.26 0.81 8.31
CA ASN A 617 15.27 -0.65 8.36
C ASN A 617 16.61 -1.16 7.83
N SER A 618 17.32 -1.90 8.65
CA SER A 618 18.64 -2.45 8.31
C SER A 618 18.69 -3.93 8.67
N GLU A 619 19.40 -4.71 7.88
CA GLU A 619 19.49 -6.16 8.07
C GLU A 619 20.88 -6.67 7.73
N VAL A 620 21.41 -7.56 8.57
CA VAL A 620 22.61 -8.35 8.32
C VAL A 620 22.20 -9.79 8.19
N SER A 621 22.49 -10.40 7.03
CA SER A 621 22.28 -11.83 6.77
C SER A 621 23.61 -12.56 6.70
N TYR A 622 23.68 -13.73 7.30
CA TYR A 622 24.85 -14.59 7.33
C TYR A 622 24.54 -15.99 6.82
N TYR A 623 25.36 -16.46 5.89
CA TYR A 623 25.29 -17.77 5.23
C TYR A 623 26.60 -18.53 5.51
N PRO A 624 26.69 -19.35 6.57
CA PRO A 624 27.93 -19.96 7.00
C PRO A 624 28.41 -21.03 6.03
N ASN A 625 29.73 -21.06 5.74
CA ASN A 625 30.34 -22.12 4.91
C ASN A 625 30.38 -23.47 5.62
N TRP A 626 30.50 -23.48 6.95
CA TRP A 626 30.59 -24.69 7.76
C TRP A 626 29.26 -25.46 7.84
N LEU A 627 28.13 -24.81 7.55
CA LEU A 627 26.82 -25.45 7.41
C LEU A 627 26.13 -24.87 6.17
N PRO A 628 26.40 -25.43 4.97
CA PRO A 628 25.78 -25.00 3.74
C PRO A 628 24.25 -25.02 3.85
N ASN A 629 23.59 -24.08 3.18
CA ASN A 629 22.13 -23.93 3.18
C ASN A 629 21.50 -23.41 4.51
N LEU A 630 22.30 -23.15 5.54
CA LEU A 630 21.87 -22.37 6.69
C LEU A 630 21.85 -20.88 6.31
N ARG A 631 20.82 -20.20 6.74
CA ARG A 631 20.66 -18.75 6.64
C ARG A 631 20.25 -18.21 7.99
N THR A 632 20.92 -17.15 8.44
CA THR A 632 20.51 -16.38 9.63
C THR A 632 20.48 -14.92 9.29
N SER A 633 19.60 -14.14 9.93
CA SER A 633 19.64 -12.69 9.82
C SER A 633 19.16 -12.00 11.10
N VAL A 634 19.67 -10.79 11.30
CA VAL A 634 19.19 -9.84 12.32
C VAL A 634 18.79 -8.57 11.60
N GLU A 635 17.56 -8.12 11.85
CA GLU A 635 16.98 -6.91 11.31
C GLU A 635 16.76 -5.89 12.44
N TRP A 636 17.13 -4.66 12.20
CA TRP A 636 16.84 -3.51 13.05
C TRP A 636 15.86 -2.58 12.38
N GLN A 637 14.80 -2.21 13.09
CA GLN A 637 13.79 -1.24 12.66
C GLN A 637 13.77 -0.04 13.61
N LEU A 638 13.80 1.17 13.06
CA LEU A 638 13.78 2.43 13.77
C LEU A 638 12.61 3.29 13.29
N VAL A 639 11.85 3.81 14.24
CA VAL A 639 10.91 4.92 14.04
C VAL A 639 11.21 5.97 15.11
N GLY A 640 11.60 7.16 14.68
CA GLY A 640 11.94 8.27 15.56
C GLY A 640 10.73 8.94 16.20
N SER A 641 10.97 9.96 17.01
CA SER A 641 9.90 10.70 17.68
C SER A 641 9.08 11.54 16.71
N TYR A 642 7.79 11.71 17.02
CA TYR A 642 6.86 12.55 16.27
C TYR A 642 5.78 13.12 17.19
N TYR A 643 5.10 14.19 16.77
CA TYR A 643 3.97 14.76 17.49
C TYR A 643 2.72 13.89 17.32
N GLN A 644 1.98 13.72 18.42
CA GLN A 644 0.74 12.92 18.46
C GLN A 644 -0.47 13.73 18.00
N ASP A 645 -0.38 15.07 18.07
CA ASP A 645 -1.45 16.04 17.76
C ASP A 645 -0.96 17.12 16.80
N GLN A 646 -1.89 17.75 16.08
CA GLN A 646 -1.60 18.78 15.09
C GLN A 646 -1.08 20.08 15.70
N ILE A 647 -1.39 20.35 16.97
CA ILE A 647 -0.96 21.58 17.66
C ILE A 647 0.43 21.47 18.32
N ASN A 648 1.09 20.33 18.16
CA ASN A 648 2.45 20.04 18.60
C ASN A 648 2.66 20.13 20.12
N THR A 649 1.75 19.59 20.91
CA THR A 649 1.83 19.65 22.38
C THR A 649 2.60 18.47 22.97
N VAL A 650 2.41 17.26 22.45
CA VAL A 650 2.98 16.02 23.00
C VAL A 650 3.64 15.20 21.90
N LYS A 651 4.80 14.61 22.22
CA LYS A 651 5.51 13.69 21.32
C LYS A 651 5.42 12.25 21.81
N TYR A 652 5.28 11.35 20.86
CA TYR A 652 5.64 9.95 21.06
C TYR A 652 7.14 9.79 20.79
N SER A 653 7.84 9.05 21.64
CA SER A 653 9.31 8.90 21.55
C SER A 653 9.76 8.03 20.37
N GLY A 654 8.81 7.32 19.72
CA GLY A 654 9.13 6.33 18.71
C GLY A 654 9.63 5.02 19.30
N TYR A 655 10.23 4.19 18.46
CA TYR A 655 10.75 2.89 18.86
C TYR A 655 11.93 2.45 18.00
N ASN A 656 12.71 1.53 18.56
CA ASN A 656 13.58 0.66 17.78
C ASN A 656 13.46 -0.76 18.30
N ILE A 657 13.38 -1.72 17.37
CA ILE A 657 13.18 -3.14 17.62
C ILE A 657 14.14 -3.96 16.76
N PHE A 658 14.43 -5.15 17.25
CA PHE A 658 15.23 -6.13 16.54
C PHE A 658 14.39 -7.37 16.23
N ASN A 659 14.57 -7.92 15.03
CA ASN A 659 14.00 -9.21 14.61
C ASN A 659 15.15 -10.12 14.23
N ALA A 660 15.01 -11.42 14.53
CA ALA A 660 15.97 -12.42 14.13
C ALA A 660 15.27 -13.49 13.28
N ARG A 661 15.97 -14.02 12.28
CA ARG A 661 15.45 -15.06 11.40
C ARG A 661 16.51 -16.14 11.18
N VAL A 662 16.04 -17.38 11.11
CA VAL A 662 16.86 -18.56 10.75
C VAL A 662 16.10 -19.41 9.75
N GLY A 663 16.79 -19.95 8.76
CA GLY A 663 16.23 -20.90 7.80
C GLY A 663 17.28 -21.93 7.39
N TYR A 664 16.88 -23.17 7.29
CA TYR A 664 17.74 -24.25 6.83
C TYR A 664 17.07 -25.03 5.69
N GLN A 665 17.74 -25.08 4.55
CA GLN A 665 17.28 -25.83 3.39
C GLN A 665 17.91 -27.21 3.37
N TRP A 666 17.10 -28.25 3.61
CA TRP A 666 17.50 -29.64 3.50
C TRP A 666 16.84 -30.27 2.26
N LYS A 667 17.64 -30.47 1.20
CA LYS A 667 17.11 -30.94 -0.09
C LYS A 667 16.00 -30.04 -0.60
N LYS A 668 14.76 -30.55 -0.66
CA LYS A 668 13.55 -29.86 -1.13
C LYS A 668 12.75 -29.23 0.01
N ILE A 669 13.13 -29.40 1.26
CA ILE A 669 12.44 -28.93 2.45
C ILE A 669 13.23 -27.77 3.06
N GLU A 670 12.56 -26.66 3.34
CA GLU A 670 13.09 -25.57 4.15
C GLU A 670 12.34 -25.53 5.47
N VAL A 671 13.09 -25.54 6.58
CA VAL A 671 12.55 -25.28 7.93
C VAL A 671 13.05 -23.91 8.36
N TYR A 672 12.20 -23.11 8.93
CA TYR A 672 12.56 -21.75 9.34
C TYR A 672 11.87 -21.30 10.62
N GLY A 673 12.50 -20.34 11.30
CA GLY A 673 11.96 -19.68 12.46
C GLY A 673 12.31 -18.20 12.46
N ASN A 674 11.35 -17.36 12.87
CA ASN A 674 11.55 -15.93 13.06
C ASN A 674 11.21 -15.56 14.50
N VAL A 675 11.97 -14.64 15.09
CA VAL A 675 11.64 -14.00 16.35
C VAL A 675 11.46 -12.52 16.06
N LEU A 676 10.20 -12.05 16.10
CA LEU A 676 9.87 -10.65 15.94
C LEU A 676 9.88 -9.97 17.30
N ASN A 677 10.31 -8.69 17.36
CA ASN A 677 10.52 -7.97 18.60
C ASN A 677 11.38 -8.76 19.60
N LEU A 678 12.60 -9.10 19.20
CA LEU A 678 13.52 -10.00 19.93
C LEU A 678 13.73 -9.58 21.39
N THR A 679 13.76 -8.31 21.68
CA THR A 679 13.98 -7.74 23.03
C THR A 679 12.71 -7.57 23.85
N ASP A 680 11.55 -7.97 23.33
CA ASP A 680 10.22 -7.81 23.94
C ASP A 680 9.93 -6.37 24.35
N LYS A 681 10.32 -5.40 23.51
CA LYS A 681 10.10 -3.99 23.78
C LYS A 681 8.59 -3.67 23.71
N LEU A 682 8.11 -2.91 24.69
CA LEU A 682 6.79 -2.29 24.62
C LEU A 682 6.84 -1.10 23.65
N TYR A 683 6.03 -1.12 22.60
CA TYR A 683 5.94 -0.05 21.61
C TYR A 683 4.57 -0.03 20.93
N ALA A 684 4.25 1.09 20.32
CA ALA A 684 3.05 1.26 19.51
C ALA A 684 3.43 1.55 18.05
N TYR A 685 2.69 0.99 17.12
CA TYR A 685 2.82 1.29 15.71
C TYR A 685 2.42 2.73 15.38
N ASN A 686 1.40 3.24 16.08
CA ASN A 686 0.96 4.62 15.99
C ASN A 686 0.41 5.09 17.33
N VAL A 687 0.63 6.37 17.65
CA VAL A 687 0.04 7.04 18.80
C VAL A 687 -0.56 8.35 18.32
N SER A 688 -1.82 8.58 18.63
CA SER A 688 -2.55 9.79 18.26
C SER A 688 -3.27 10.40 19.44
N ARG A 689 -3.52 11.73 19.36
CA ARG A 689 -4.18 12.51 20.38
C ARG A 689 -5.05 13.58 19.72
N ALA A 690 -6.20 13.89 20.30
CA ALA A 690 -7.01 15.03 19.84
C ALA A 690 -6.33 16.37 20.16
N ASN A 691 -6.70 17.44 19.43
CA ASN A 691 -6.13 18.79 19.54
C ASN A 691 -6.64 19.57 20.77
N THR A 692 -6.96 18.92 21.86
CA THR A 692 -7.41 19.57 23.10
C THR A 692 -6.41 19.36 24.21
N THR A 693 -6.27 20.35 25.12
CA THR A 693 -5.26 20.35 26.18
C THR A 693 -5.31 19.12 27.08
N ASN A 694 -6.52 18.61 27.35
CA ASN A 694 -6.74 17.46 28.25
C ASN A 694 -6.97 16.13 27.51
N ALA A 695 -6.79 16.08 26.19
CA ALA A 695 -6.98 14.85 25.44
C ALA A 695 -5.97 13.78 25.89
N GLN A 696 -6.42 12.57 26.02
CA GLN A 696 -5.56 11.43 26.32
C GLN A 696 -5.05 10.80 25.03
N PRO A 697 -3.83 10.29 25.00
CA PRO A 697 -3.31 9.56 23.86
C PRO A 697 -4.02 8.22 23.67
N THR A 698 -4.10 7.79 22.43
CA THR A 698 -4.56 6.47 22.03
C THR A 698 -3.45 5.73 21.29
N TYR A 699 -3.24 4.47 21.65
CA TYR A 699 -2.12 3.67 21.18
C TYR A 699 -2.61 2.53 20.29
N THR A 700 -2.14 2.46 19.07
CA THR A 700 -2.17 1.23 18.26
C THR A 700 -1.02 0.35 18.74
N ALA A 701 -1.29 -0.46 19.74
CA ALA A 701 -0.26 -1.30 20.37
C ALA A 701 0.35 -2.27 19.36
N ALA A 702 1.64 -2.53 19.49
CA ALA A 702 2.36 -3.52 18.69
C ALA A 702 2.49 -4.84 19.43
N ALA A 703 2.63 -5.92 18.67
CA ALA A 703 2.75 -7.26 19.23
C ALA A 703 3.97 -7.39 20.17
N PRO A 704 3.84 -8.10 21.29
CA PRO A 704 4.96 -8.55 22.10
C PRO A 704 5.90 -9.43 21.28
N ARG A 705 6.97 -9.94 21.90
CA ARG A 705 7.87 -10.88 21.22
C ARG A 705 7.09 -12.06 20.65
N THR A 706 7.21 -12.23 19.34
CA THR A 706 6.48 -13.25 18.58
C THR A 706 7.43 -14.26 17.99
N PHE A 707 7.18 -15.54 18.22
CA PHE A 707 7.92 -16.64 17.64
C PHE A 707 7.12 -17.22 16.48
N VAL A 708 7.70 -17.22 15.30
CA VAL A 708 7.08 -17.74 14.07
C VAL A 708 7.89 -18.95 13.61
N PHE A 709 7.21 -20.05 13.28
CA PHE A 709 7.82 -21.27 12.76
C PHE A 709 7.13 -21.70 11.47
N GLY A 710 7.89 -22.32 10.57
CA GLY A 710 7.30 -22.84 9.36
C GLY A 710 8.17 -23.85 8.65
N ILE A 711 7.50 -24.59 7.77
CA ILE A 711 8.11 -25.58 6.88
C ILE A 711 7.60 -25.32 5.47
N GLN A 712 8.50 -25.37 4.50
CA GLN A 712 8.16 -25.21 3.09
C GLN A 712 8.81 -26.32 2.28
N TYR A 713 8.03 -26.98 1.44
CA TYR A 713 8.50 -27.94 0.45
C TYR A 713 8.56 -27.27 -0.93
N ASN A 714 9.71 -27.38 -1.59
CA ASN A 714 9.95 -26.83 -2.92
C ASN A 714 10.28 -27.98 -3.88
N PHE A 715 9.40 -28.19 -4.82
CA PHE A 715 9.60 -29.19 -5.88
C PHE A 715 9.85 -28.49 -7.20
N SER A 716 10.88 -28.89 -7.91
CA SER A 716 11.14 -28.48 -9.29
C SER A 716 11.65 -29.69 -10.06
N LEU A 717 10.98 -29.97 -11.17
CA LEU A 717 11.50 -30.88 -12.18
C LEU A 717 12.40 -30.04 -13.10
N LYS A 718 13.67 -29.85 -12.70
CA LYS A 718 14.64 -29.33 -13.66
C LYS A 718 14.88 -30.40 -14.71
N LYS A 719 14.54 -30.07 -15.95
CA LYS A 719 15.01 -30.82 -17.11
C LYS A 719 16.48 -30.61 -17.33
#